data_74fbaf31d5732b8bb404a0bbffa8b2e5
#
_entry.id   74fbaf31d5732b8bb404a0bbffa8b2e5
#
_cell.length_a   1.000
_cell.length_b   1.000
_cell.length_c   1.000
_cell.angle_alpha   90.00
_cell.angle_beta   90.00
_cell.angle_gamma   90.00
#
_symmetry.space_group_name_H-M   'P 1'
#
loop_
_entity.id
_entity.type
_entity.pdbx_description
1 polymer ?
#
loop_
_entity_poly.entity_id
_entity_poly.type
_entity_poly.pdbx_seq_one_letter_code
_entity_poly.pdbx_strand_id
1 'polypeptide(L)'
;MRKIVFALILSTQVFVFSQETEEKDIKVGVVLSGGGAKGLAHIGALKVIEDAGIRIDYIGGTSMGAIIGGLYAAGYNARQLDSIFSIVDFGTLIQDEVPRSAKTFFERDDAEKFALTLPFDDFKVTFPSGISKGQNVYNLLSRLLIHVKDVNDFSELPIPFFCVATNIETGEEVILDRGYLPRALSASSALPSLFSPVTINDIIYIDGGVVNNYPVDEVRAMGADIVIGVDVQHDLWNREKLKSAVDVMLQINSFRTINEMVEKKKRTDIYIHPQMDEFSLVSFADERQIVKAGETAAAALIPALQKTALRQKKTIREKIELKPVKSFYIKDVGIEGNKNYTRAYVMGKLKLRTPAEISYREFNEGVNNLSATGNFDGIDYKFVEDPDNSDEFSLHFKLIESESRMLLRLGVHYDDLYRTAALVNVTRKRMFTNNDVTSLDLIVGDNLRYNFEYYIDKGFYWSVGLTSAFTSFNKNVAIDFILGDEMLFGDTMINEIDLKYDDFTNRVFVQTVFRRSFLLRLGAEHKWLRTLSETIGVDEDNLPRTVFENTSYFSSYGVLKYDTFDNKHFPNKGIYFEGDFHWYLFANGRNKEFDPFSIAKAQLAFAFSFTSNFSVVISAEGGFKIGDRGTNSLDFFVGGYGFKPLNNIVPFYGYEALSLRGDTYIKSELILDCEIIKKNHIIISGNIANIGDQLIETGEWINGIDYSGFAVGYGLETFLGPIELKYAFSPERNTDEWHVTVGFRF
;
A
#
# COMPACT_ATOMS: atom_id res chain seq x y z
N MET A 1 -58.39 -82.95 -11.53
CA MET A 1 -58.25 -81.87 -10.54
C MET A 1 -56.92 -81.82 -9.83
N ARG A 2 -56.15 -82.92 -9.61
CA ARG A 2 -54.81 -82.88 -8.93
C ARG A 2 -53.68 -82.25 -9.71
N LYS A 3 -53.74 -82.16 -11.04
CA LYS A 3 -52.71 -81.54 -11.88
C LYS A 3 -52.85 -80.02 -12.09
N ILE A 4 -54.02 -79.46 -11.85
CA ILE A 4 -54.29 -78.03 -11.93
C ILE A 4 -53.92 -77.32 -10.62
N VAL A 5 -54.02 -77.98 -9.48
CA VAL A 5 -53.63 -77.46 -8.17
C VAL A 5 -52.06 -77.36 -8.08
N PHE A 6 -51.33 -78.31 -8.73
CA PHE A 6 -49.85 -78.26 -8.72
C PHE A 6 -49.30 -77.16 -9.62
N ALA A 7 -49.96 -76.79 -10.71
CA ALA A 7 -49.61 -75.70 -11.58
C ALA A 7 -49.91 -74.32 -10.96
N LEU A 8 -50.92 -74.20 -10.11
CA LEU A 8 -51.24 -72.99 -9.40
C LEU A 8 -50.28 -72.72 -8.22
N ILE A 9 -49.74 -73.77 -7.60
CA ILE A 9 -48.76 -73.61 -6.50
C ILE A 9 -47.32 -73.29 -7.06
N LEU A 10 -47.03 -73.71 -8.29
CA LEU A 10 -45.76 -73.34 -8.93
C LEU A 10 -45.76 -71.96 -9.52
N SER A 11 -46.90 -71.36 -9.84
CA SER A 11 -47.02 -70.00 -10.35
C SER A 11 -47.00 -68.89 -9.25
N THR A 12 -47.17 -69.29 -7.95
CA THR A 12 -47.07 -68.31 -6.85
C THR A 12 -45.71 -68.14 -6.25
N GLN A 13 -44.65 -68.87 -6.76
CA GLN A 13 -43.30 -68.73 -6.25
C GLN A 13 -42.37 -67.90 -7.13
N VAL A 14 -42.85 -67.20 -8.15
CA VAL A 14 -41.99 -66.42 -9.09
C VAL A 14 -42.19 -64.91 -8.93
N PHE A 15 -42.96 -64.43 -7.96
CA PHE A 15 -43.01 -62.99 -7.64
C PHE A 15 -42.48 -62.70 -6.24
N VAL A 16 -41.27 -63.18 -5.90
CA VAL A 16 -40.42 -62.43 -4.98
C VAL A 16 -39.78 -61.36 -5.86
N PHE A 17 -40.49 -60.24 -6.01
CA PHE A 17 -39.88 -59.01 -6.39
C PHE A 17 -38.84 -58.70 -5.30
N SER A 18 -37.57 -58.94 -5.59
CA SER A 18 -36.51 -58.22 -4.94
C SER A 18 -36.83 -56.78 -5.20
N GLN A 19 -37.44 -56.11 -4.23
CA GLN A 19 -37.29 -54.68 -4.10
C GLN A 19 -35.81 -54.48 -3.87
N GLU A 20 -35.06 -54.28 -4.94
CA GLU A 20 -33.84 -53.50 -4.85
C GLU A 20 -34.28 -52.21 -4.16
N THR A 21 -34.07 -52.14 -2.88
CA THR A 21 -34.06 -50.88 -2.18
C THR A 21 -32.99 -50.06 -2.87
N GLU A 22 -33.42 -49.13 -3.74
CA GLU A 22 -32.50 -48.18 -4.35
C GLU A 22 -31.70 -47.60 -3.20
N GLU A 23 -30.42 -48.00 -3.08
CA GLU A 23 -29.55 -47.46 -2.05
C GLU A 23 -29.57 -45.93 -2.22
N LYS A 24 -30.09 -45.24 -1.20
CA LYS A 24 -30.17 -43.78 -1.19
C LYS A 24 -28.79 -43.21 -1.45
N ASP A 25 -28.67 -42.41 -2.49
CA ASP A 25 -27.44 -41.66 -2.78
C ASP A 25 -27.17 -40.67 -1.64
N ILE A 26 -26.10 -40.89 -0.90
CA ILE A 26 -25.75 -40.08 0.27
C ILE A 26 -25.20 -38.73 -0.16
N LYS A 27 -25.79 -37.65 0.36
CA LYS A 27 -25.36 -36.29 0.17
C LYS A 27 -24.39 -35.87 1.26
N VAL A 28 -23.23 -35.36 0.86
CA VAL A 28 -22.18 -34.90 1.76
C VAL A 28 -22.09 -33.36 1.73
N GLY A 29 -22.27 -32.79 2.91
CA GLY A 29 -22.03 -31.36 3.13
C GLY A 29 -20.66 -31.10 3.77
N VAL A 30 -20.01 -29.99 3.42
CA VAL A 30 -18.76 -29.56 4.02
C VAL A 30 -18.97 -28.22 4.75
N VAL A 31 -18.52 -28.15 5.99
CA VAL A 31 -18.51 -26.93 6.82
C VAL A 31 -17.07 -26.45 6.99
N LEU A 32 -16.80 -25.17 6.69
CA LEU A 32 -15.49 -24.55 6.83
C LEU A 32 -15.60 -23.37 7.80
N SER A 33 -14.94 -23.48 8.97
CA SER A 33 -14.99 -22.43 9.99
C SER A 33 -14.21 -21.17 9.58
N GLY A 34 -14.52 -20.04 10.20
CA GLY A 34 -13.65 -18.87 10.14
C GLY A 34 -12.38 -19.05 10.96
N GLY A 35 -11.36 -18.24 10.66
CA GLY A 35 -10.10 -18.33 11.38
C GLY A 35 -8.97 -17.46 10.83
N GLY A 36 -9.25 -16.50 9.94
CA GLY A 36 -8.21 -15.67 9.30
C GLY A 36 -7.17 -16.53 8.60
N ALA A 37 -5.87 -16.29 8.83
CA ALA A 37 -4.78 -17.06 8.24
C ALA A 37 -4.89 -18.56 8.48
N LYS A 38 -5.38 -18.98 9.65
CA LYS A 38 -5.58 -20.40 10.00
C LYS A 38 -6.54 -21.09 9.03
N GLY A 39 -7.47 -20.36 8.42
CA GLY A 39 -8.38 -20.88 7.42
C GLY A 39 -7.71 -21.42 6.15
N LEU A 40 -6.44 -21.12 5.91
CA LEU A 40 -5.65 -21.76 4.83
C LEU A 40 -5.51 -23.27 5.05
N ALA A 41 -5.67 -23.78 6.28
CA ALA A 41 -5.71 -25.21 6.56
C ALA A 41 -6.89 -25.94 5.90
N HIS A 42 -7.97 -25.23 5.55
CA HIS A 42 -9.07 -25.79 4.77
C HIS A 42 -8.60 -26.32 3.41
N ILE A 43 -7.63 -25.64 2.78
CA ILE A 43 -7.05 -26.10 1.51
C ILE A 43 -6.40 -27.47 1.69
N GLY A 44 -5.62 -27.63 2.76
CA GLY A 44 -4.98 -28.92 3.08
C GLY A 44 -6.00 -30.03 3.37
N ALA A 45 -7.04 -29.73 4.13
CA ALA A 45 -8.11 -30.68 4.42
C ALA A 45 -8.90 -31.06 3.17
N LEU A 46 -9.23 -30.10 2.29
CA LEU A 46 -9.92 -30.34 1.02
C LEU A 46 -9.11 -31.21 0.08
N LYS A 47 -7.77 -31.09 0.02
CA LYS A 47 -6.92 -32.01 -0.77
C LYS A 47 -7.14 -33.46 -0.36
N VAL A 48 -7.14 -33.73 0.95
CA VAL A 48 -7.31 -35.10 1.46
C VAL A 48 -8.76 -35.60 1.25
N ILE A 49 -9.75 -34.75 1.37
CA ILE A 49 -11.16 -35.07 1.09
C ILE A 49 -11.34 -35.44 -0.39
N GLU A 50 -10.73 -34.66 -1.31
CA GLU A 50 -10.72 -34.96 -2.75
C GLU A 50 -10.02 -36.30 -3.04
N ASP A 51 -8.83 -36.52 -2.47
CA ASP A 51 -8.02 -37.71 -2.70
C ASP A 51 -8.71 -38.98 -2.10
N ALA A 52 -9.53 -38.83 -1.07
CA ALA A 52 -10.36 -39.90 -0.52
C ALA A 52 -11.56 -40.25 -1.42
N GLY A 53 -11.84 -39.48 -2.47
CA GLY A 53 -12.90 -39.73 -3.45
C GLY A 53 -14.28 -39.24 -3.00
N ILE A 54 -14.38 -38.33 -2.05
CA ILE A 54 -15.63 -37.73 -1.60
C ILE A 54 -16.21 -36.81 -2.67
N ARG A 55 -17.49 -36.99 -2.99
CA ARG A 55 -18.27 -36.02 -3.75
C ARG A 55 -18.90 -35.04 -2.74
N ILE A 56 -18.49 -33.77 -2.80
CA ILE A 56 -19.07 -32.70 -1.94
C ILE A 56 -20.34 -32.19 -2.62
N ASP A 57 -21.50 -32.29 -1.96
CA ASP A 57 -22.79 -31.87 -2.50
C ASP A 57 -23.22 -30.48 -2.03
N TYR A 58 -22.74 -30.03 -0.87
CA TYR A 58 -23.06 -28.72 -0.27
C TYR A 58 -21.83 -28.16 0.45
N ILE A 59 -21.66 -26.84 0.42
CA ILE A 59 -20.62 -26.15 1.19
C ILE A 59 -21.22 -24.96 1.93
N GLY A 60 -20.93 -24.88 3.23
CA GLY A 60 -21.17 -23.69 4.03
C GLY A 60 -19.91 -23.20 4.70
N GLY A 61 -19.70 -21.89 4.75
CA GLY A 61 -18.49 -21.34 5.34
C GLY A 61 -18.67 -19.99 6.00
N THR A 62 -17.71 -19.66 6.87
CA THR A 62 -17.64 -18.36 7.54
C THR A 62 -16.25 -17.77 7.36
N SER A 63 -16.15 -16.44 7.10
CA SER A 63 -14.87 -15.72 7.01
C SER A 63 -13.92 -16.35 5.99
N MET A 64 -12.69 -16.72 6.37
CA MET A 64 -11.76 -17.41 5.46
C MET A 64 -12.33 -18.76 4.97
N GLY A 65 -13.10 -19.46 5.79
CA GLY A 65 -13.81 -20.66 5.35
C GLY A 65 -14.85 -20.39 4.26
N ALA A 66 -15.49 -19.22 4.29
CA ALA A 66 -16.36 -18.76 3.21
C ALA A 66 -15.57 -18.47 1.93
N ILE A 67 -14.40 -17.82 2.03
CA ILE A 67 -13.55 -17.53 0.87
C ILE A 67 -13.08 -18.84 0.21
N ILE A 68 -12.48 -19.75 0.97
CA ILE A 68 -12.00 -21.03 0.44
C ILE A 68 -13.17 -21.89 -0.07
N GLY A 69 -14.26 -21.97 0.70
CA GLY A 69 -15.46 -22.71 0.32
C GLY A 69 -16.16 -22.16 -0.91
N GLY A 70 -16.29 -20.83 -1.02
CA GLY A 70 -16.92 -20.17 -2.16
C GLY A 70 -16.10 -20.31 -3.46
N LEU A 71 -14.78 -20.21 -3.38
CA LEU A 71 -13.90 -20.49 -4.52
C LEU A 71 -13.97 -21.97 -4.93
N TYR A 72 -13.98 -22.88 -3.97
CA TYR A 72 -14.13 -24.31 -4.24
C TYR A 72 -15.52 -24.62 -4.84
N ALA A 73 -16.57 -24.02 -4.31
CA ALA A 73 -17.93 -24.15 -4.84
C ALA A 73 -18.07 -23.59 -6.26
N ALA A 74 -17.30 -22.55 -6.60
CA ALA A 74 -17.24 -21.97 -7.94
C ALA A 74 -16.44 -22.84 -8.95
N GLY A 75 -15.83 -23.96 -8.52
CA GLY A 75 -15.18 -24.93 -9.41
C GLY A 75 -13.67 -25.06 -9.30
N TYR A 76 -13.01 -24.30 -8.43
CA TYR A 76 -11.59 -24.53 -8.12
C TYR A 76 -11.41 -25.82 -7.35
N ASN A 77 -10.36 -26.57 -7.64
CA ASN A 77 -9.95 -27.69 -6.80
C ASN A 77 -8.93 -27.27 -5.74
N ALA A 78 -8.71 -28.11 -4.74
CA ALA A 78 -7.85 -27.77 -3.61
C ALA A 78 -6.39 -27.49 -4.02
N ARG A 79 -5.86 -28.17 -5.06
CA ARG A 79 -4.50 -27.94 -5.57
C ARG A 79 -4.38 -26.59 -6.31
N GLN A 80 -5.44 -26.16 -7.02
CA GLN A 80 -5.48 -24.84 -7.65
C GLN A 80 -5.53 -23.73 -6.59
N LEU A 81 -6.33 -23.92 -5.53
CA LEU A 81 -6.38 -22.99 -4.41
C LEU A 81 -5.01 -22.87 -3.73
N ASP A 82 -4.34 -23.98 -3.47
CA ASP A 82 -2.98 -24.00 -2.93
C ASP A 82 -2.01 -23.17 -3.78
N SER A 83 -2.01 -23.39 -5.10
CA SER A 83 -1.17 -22.64 -6.03
C SER A 83 -1.50 -21.15 -6.07
N ILE A 84 -2.77 -20.77 -5.94
CA ILE A 84 -3.21 -19.37 -5.93
C ILE A 84 -2.73 -18.69 -4.64
N PHE A 85 -3.05 -19.28 -3.49
CA PHE A 85 -2.77 -18.65 -2.21
C PHE A 85 -1.29 -18.66 -1.83
N SER A 86 -0.48 -19.57 -2.38
CA SER A 86 0.99 -19.59 -2.17
C SER A 86 1.74 -18.42 -2.81
N ILE A 87 1.13 -17.71 -3.78
CA ILE A 87 1.74 -16.56 -4.45
C ILE A 87 1.10 -15.22 -4.05
N VAL A 88 0.04 -15.24 -3.23
CA VAL A 88 -0.65 -14.04 -2.76
C VAL A 88 0.18 -13.34 -1.69
N ASP A 89 0.52 -12.07 -1.91
CA ASP A 89 1.06 -11.22 -0.85
C ASP A 89 -0.08 -10.73 0.06
N PHE A 90 -0.31 -11.46 1.14
CA PHE A 90 -1.34 -11.14 2.11
C PHE A 90 -1.08 -9.82 2.84
N GLY A 91 0.17 -9.40 2.98
CA GLY A 91 0.51 -8.11 3.59
C GLY A 91 -0.09 -6.96 2.78
N THR A 92 0.22 -6.91 1.49
CA THR A 92 -0.34 -5.94 0.53
C THR A 92 -1.87 -6.04 0.44
N LEU A 93 -2.41 -7.28 0.49
CA LEU A 93 -3.85 -7.52 0.38
C LEU A 93 -4.61 -6.94 1.58
N ILE A 94 -4.13 -7.20 2.81
CA ILE A 94 -4.79 -6.81 4.06
C ILE A 94 -4.61 -5.32 4.35
N GLN A 95 -3.45 -4.75 4.01
CA GLN A 95 -3.18 -3.33 4.24
C GLN A 95 -3.84 -2.43 3.20
N ASP A 96 -4.53 -2.98 2.19
CA ASP A 96 -5.06 -2.24 1.04
C ASP A 96 -3.99 -1.36 0.37
N GLU A 97 -2.77 -1.87 0.32
CA GLU A 97 -1.65 -1.12 -0.21
C GLU A 97 -1.84 -0.85 -1.69
N VAL A 98 -1.90 0.44 -2.02
CA VAL A 98 -2.01 0.87 -3.41
C VAL A 98 -0.61 1.03 -3.98
N PRO A 99 -0.27 0.34 -5.09
CA PRO A 99 1.05 0.44 -5.69
C PRO A 99 1.48 1.89 -5.94
N ARG A 100 2.76 2.21 -5.70
CA ARG A 100 3.31 3.54 -5.92
C ARG A 100 3.07 4.05 -7.34
N SER A 101 3.10 3.17 -8.34
CA SER A 101 2.81 3.47 -9.75
C SER A 101 1.37 3.93 -10.01
N ALA A 102 0.43 3.60 -9.13
CA ALA A 102 -0.96 4.03 -9.23
C ALA A 102 -1.21 5.43 -8.66
N LYS A 103 -0.30 5.93 -7.84
CA LYS A 103 -0.36 7.25 -7.20
C LYS A 103 0.22 8.33 -8.13
N THR A 104 -0.40 9.51 -8.16
CA THR A 104 0.17 10.72 -8.77
C THR A 104 1.32 11.26 -7.92
N PHE A 105 2.09 12.23 -8.39
CA PHE A 105 3.17 12.84 -7.59
C PHE A 105 2.67 13.41 -6.26
N PHE A 106 1.52 14.07 -6.27
CA PHE A 106 0.89 14.59 -5.06
C PHE A 106 0.54 13.47 -4.06
N GLU A 107 -0.12 12.42 -4.55
CA GLU A 107 -0.52 11.26 -3.72
C GLU A 107 0.70 10.45 -3.23
N ARG A 108 1.82 10.43 -3.97
CA ARG A 108 3.09 9.84 -3.53
C ARG A 108 3.72 10.67 -2.42
N ASP A 109 3.85 11.99 -2.63
CA ASP A 109 4.41 12.88 -1.63
C ASP A 109 3.65 12.79 -0.31
N ASP A 110 2.32 12.72 -0.36
CA ASP A 110 1.48 12.49 0.82
C ASP A 110 1.76 11.13 1.50
N ALA A 111 1.82 10.04 0.73
CA ALA A 111 2.03 8.70 1.28
C ALA A 111 3.46 8.47 1.83
N GLU A 112 4.42 9.29 1.38
CA GLU A 112 5.85 9.19 1.69
C GLU A 112 6.32 10.31 2.65
N LYS A 113 5.37 10.93 3.38
CA LYS A 113 5.63 12.06 4.28
C LYS A 113 4.96 11.91 5.64
N PHE A 114 3.83 11.21 5.72
CA PHE A 114 3.04 11.11 6.94
C PHE A 114 2.99 9.68 7.46
N ALA A 115 3.25 9.53 8.77
CA ALA A 115 3.17 8.26 9.47
C ALA A 115 1.72 7.87 9.81
N LEU A 116 0.86 8.84 10.06
CA LEU A 116 -0.53 8.65 10.43
C LEU A 116 -1.42 9.65 9.70
N THR A 117 -2.53 9.18 9.16
CA THR A 117 -3.57 10.01 8.53
C THR A 117 -4.92 9.67 9.16
N LEU A 118 -5.59 10.66 9.72
CA LEU A 118 -6.88 10.52 10.40
C LEU A 118 -7.91 11.48 9.80
N PRO A 119 -9.16 11.04 9.60
CA PRO A 119 -10.26 11.95 9.33
C PRO A 119 -10.43 12.98 10.46
N PHE A 120 -10.66 14.24 10.10
CA PHE A 120 -10.75 15.35 11.03
C PHE A 120 -11.83 16.32 10.59
N ASP A 121 -13.06 16.05 10.98
CA ASP A 121 -14.20 16.88 10.63
C ASP A 121 -14.81 17.51 11.87
N ASP A 122 -15.27 18.77 11.78
CA ASP A 122 -15.84 19.55 12.88
C ASP A 122 -14.97 19.58 14.16
N PHE A 123 -13.65 19.69 13.97
CA PHE A 123 -12.66 19.66 15.06
C PHE A 123 -12.66 18.35 15.88
N LYS A 124 -13.16 17.26 15.30
CA LYS A 124 -13.13 15.92 15.91
C LYS A 124 -12.31 14.97 15.06
N VAL A 125 -11.42 14.25 15.71
CA VAL A 125 -10.71 13.14 15.10
C VAL A 125 -11.62 11.93 15.10
N THR A 126 -11.83 11.35 13.92
CA THR A 126 -12.61 10.12 13.77
C THR A 126 -11.65 8.97 13.45
N PHE A 127 -11.77 7.85 14.15
CA PHE A 127 -11.02 6.67 13.80
C PHE A 127 -11.78 5.91 12.71
N PRO A 128 -11.09 5.38 11.70
CA PRO A 128 -11.72 4.56 10.69
C PRO A 128 -12.31 3.28 11.33
N SER A 129 -13.39 2.77 10.77
CA SER A 129 -14.07 1.56 11.25
C SER A 129 -13.24 0.28 11.07
N GLY A 130 -12.20 0.33 10.24
CA GLY A 130 -11.23 -0.74 10.00
C GLY A 130 -9.90 -0.15 9.51
N ILE A 131 -8.82 -0.89 9.71
CA ILE A 131 -7.47 -0.53 9.21
C ILE A 131 -7.46 -0.56 7.67
N SER A 132 -8.20 -1.50 7.09
CA SER A 132 -8.32 -1.74 5.65
C SER A 132 -9.76 -1.55 5.19
N LYS A 133 -9.94 -1.00 3.98
CA LYS A 133 -11.25 -0.93 3.32
C LYS A 133 -11.65 -2.25 2.65
N GLY A 134 -10.71 -3.21 2.52
CA GLY A 134 -10.91 -4.51 1.88
C GLY A 134 -10.95 -4.46 0.35
N GLN A 135 -10.54 -3.36 -0.26
CA GLN A 135 -10.61 -3.17 -1.72
C GLN A 135 -9.75 -4.19 -2.48
N ASN A 136 -8.53 -4.48 -1.98
CA ASN A 136 -7.64 -5.45 -2.61
C ASN A 136 -8.18 -6.89 -2.48
N VAL A 137 -8.83 -7.22 -1.37
CA VAL A 137 -9.52 -8.52 -1.20
C VAL A 137 -10.66 -8.62 -2.20
N TYR A 138 -11.50 -7.60 -2.31
CA TYR A 138 -12.60 -7.55 -3.26
C TYR A 138 -12.11 -7.69 -4.71
N ASN A 139 -11.02 -6.99 -5.08
CA ASN A 139 -10.42 -7.08 -6.41
C ASN A 139 -9.92 -8.50 -6.71
N LEU A 140 -9.28 -9.15 -5.74
CA LEU A 140 -8.82 -10.55 -5.87
C LEU A 140 -10.00 -11.50 -6.09
N LEU A 141 -11.03 -11.42 -5.23
CA LEU A 141 -12.22 -12.26 -5.31
C LEU A 141 -12.97 -12.04 -6.62
N SER A 142 -13.17 -10.79 -7.05
CA SER A 142 -13.82 -10.46 -8.32
C SER A 142 -13.08 -11.03 -9.52
N ARG A 143 -11.73 -11.06 -9.48
CA ARG A 143 -10.91 -11.69 -10.51
C ARG A 143 -11.07 -13.21 -10.54
N LEU A 144 -11.01 -13.85 -9.37
CA LEU A 144 -11.07 -15.30 -9.27
C LEU A 144 -12.47 -15.83 -9.62
N LEU A 145 -13.52 -15.07 -9.37
CA LEU A 145 -14.91 -15.47 -9.54
C LEU A 145 -15.57 -14.93 -10.83
N ILE A 146 -14.79 -14.36 -11.74
CA ILE A 146 -15.32 -13.76 -12.98
C ILE A 146 -16.08 -14.77 -13.86
N HIS A 147 -15.72 -16.05 -13.80
CA HIS A 147 -16.35 -17.12 -14.57
C HIS A 147 -17.76 -17.52 -14.05
N VAL A 148 -18.10 -17.12 -12.81
CA VAL A 148 -19.44 -17.30 -12.19
C VAL A 148 -20.11 -15.95 -11.90
N LYS A 149 -19.68 -14.86 -12.55
CA LYS A 149 -20.15 -13.50 -12.33
C LYS A 149 -21.67 -13.31 -12.47
N ASP A 150 -22.30 -14.16 -13.29
CA ASP A 150 -23.74 -14.09 -13.61
C ASP A 150 -24.59 -15.01 -12.74
N VAL A 151 -23.95 -15.85 -11.89
CA VAL A 151 -24.64 -16.70 -10.93
C VAL A 151 -25.08 -15.85 -9.73
N ASN A 152 -26.37 -15.57 -9.64
CA ASN A 152 -26.96 -14.78 -8.57
C ASN A 152 -27.52 -15.64 -7.41
N ASP A 153 -27.96 -16.86 -7.68
CA ASP A 153 -28.39 -17.84 -6.67
C ASP A 153 -27.25 -18.83 -6.47
N PHE A 154 -26.66 -18.86 -5.28
CA PHE A 154 -25.48 -19.70 -5.03
C PHE A 154 -25.78 -21.19 -4.98
N SER A 155 -27.08 -21.56 -5.00
CA SER A 155 -27.49 -22.96 -5.22
C SER A 155 -27.22 -23.44 -6.66
N GLU A 156 -27.06 -22.51 -7.62
CA GLU A 156 -26.73 -22.77 -9.03
C GLU A 156 -25.21 -22.84 -9.30
N LEU A 157 -24.38 -22.59 -8.30
CA LEU A 157 -22.94 -22.84 -8.40
C LEU A 157 -22.66 -24.33 -8.65
N PRO A 158 -21.49 -24.69 -9.20
CA PRO A 158 -21.10 -26.10 -9.37
C PRO A 158 -21.29 -26.96 -8.12
N ILE A 159 -21.11 -26.36 -6.94
CA ILE A 159 -21.53 -26.90 -5.67
C ILE A 159 -22.39 -25.85 -4.96
N PRO A 160 -23.64 -26.15 -4.60
CA PRO A 160 -24.48 -25.29 -3.79
C PRO A 160 -23.77 -24.76 -2.56
N PHE A 161 -23.82 -23.43 -2.37
CA PHE A 161 -22.98 -22.72 -1.42
C PHE A 161 -23.78 -21.66 -0.65
N PHE A 162 -23.39 -21.41 0.58
CA PHE A 162 -23.72 -20.19 1.31
C PHE A 162 -22.54 -19.74 2.19
N CYS A 163 -22.53 -18.47 2.56
CA CYS A 163 -21.66 -17.96 3.61
C CYS A 163 -22.43 -17.19 4.67
N VAL A 164 -21.83 -17.13 5.86
CA VAL A 164 -22.43 -16.46 7.02
C VAL A 164 -21.85 -15.06 7.16
N ALA A 165 -22.71 -14.08 7.41
CA ALA A 165 -22.33 -12.74 7.83
C ALA A 165 -23.12 -12.33 9.08
N THR A 166 -22.68 -11.28 9.77
CA THR A 166 -23.38 -10.71 10.91
C THR A 166 -23.93 -9.34 10.54
N ASN A 167 -25.22 -9.11 10.73
CA ASN A 167 -25.80 -7.76 10.65
C ASN A 167 -25.34 -6.96 11.88
N ILE A 168 -24.57 -5.89 11.66
CA ILE A 168 -23.98 -5.13 12.77
C ILE A 168 -25.03 -4.35 13.58
N GLU A 169 -26.19 -4.00 12.98
CA GLU A 169 -27.23 -3.21 13.63
C GLU A 169 -28.07 -4.07 14.59
N THR A 170 -28.32 -5.35 14.22
CA THR A 170 -29.15 -6.25 15.02
C THR A 170 -28.36 -7.27 15.81
N GLY A 171 -27.13 -7.54 15.41
CA GLY A 171 -26.30 -8.62 15.94
C GLY A 171 -26.76 -10.01 15.50
N GLU A 172 -27.62 -10.10 14.49
CA GLU A 172 -28.17 -11.36 14.00
C GLU A 172 -27.30 -11.98 12.92
N GLU A 173 -27.35 -13.31 12.87
CA GLU A 173 -26.79 -14.08 11.78
C GLU A 173 -27.57 -13.85 10.49
N VAL A 174 -26.85 -13.72 9.38
CA VAL A 174 -27.44 -13.64 8.04
C VAL A 174 -26.75 -14.64 7.11
N ILE A 175 -27.56 -15.52 6.52
CA ILE A 175 -27.13 -16.44 5.49
C ILE A 175 -27.13 -15.71 4.16
N LEU A 176 -25.96 -15.60 3.56
CA LEU A 176 -25.78 -15.02 2.22
C LEU A 176 -25.69 -16.18 1.23
N ASP A 177 -26.81 -16.48 0.57
CA ASP A 177 -26.98 -17.56 -0.41
C ASP A 177 -27.26 -17.06 -1.84
N ARG A 178 -27.25 -15.74 -2.01
CA ARG A 178 -27.54 -15.06 -3.29
C ARG A 178 -26.91 -13.70 -3.41
N GLY A 179 -26.91 -13.16 -4.63
CA GLY A 179 -26.35 -11.85 -4.96
C GLY A 179 -25.02 -11.96 -5.69
N TYR A 180 -24.15 -10.95 -5.59
CA TYR A 180 -22.84 -10.98 -6.21
C TYR A 180 -21.83 -11.67 -5.29
N LEU A 181 -21.39 -12.85 -5.68
CA LEU A 181 -20.57 -13.75 -4.81
C LEU A 181 -19.32 -13.06 -4.24
N PRO A 182 -18.49 -12.30 -4.99
CA PRO A 182 -17.36 -11.58 -4.40
C PRO A 182 -17.76 -10.64 -3.26
N ARG A 183 -18.93 -10.00 -3.36
CA ARG A 183 -19.44 -9.09 -2.33
C ARG A 183 -19.92 -9.84 -1.09
N ALA A 184 -20.59 -10.97 -1.27
CA ALA A 184 -21.01 -11.84 -0.16
C ALA A 184 -19.82 -12.39 0.63
N LEU A 185 -18.76 -12.84 -0.08
CA LEU A 185 -17.52 -13.31 0.54
C LEU A 185 -16.80 -12.19 1.29
N SER A 186 -16.77 -10.98 0.71
CA SER A 186 -16.19 -9.81 1.40
C SER A 186 -16.96 -9.46 2.67
N ALA A 187 -18.28 -9.55 2.66
CA ALA A 187 -19.12 -9.31 3.84
C ALA A 187 -18.88 -10.36 4.93
N SER A 188 -18.83 -11.64 4.54
CA SER A 188 -18.55 -12.76 5.45
C SER A 188 -17.17 -12.69 6.10
N SER A 189 -16.20 -12.04 5.46
CA SER A 189 -14.81 -11.93 5.92
C SER A 189 -14.43 -10.54 6.44
N ALA A 190 -15.40 -9.65 6.65
CA ALA A 190 -15.16 -8.30 7.16
C ALA A 190 -14.89 -8.31 8.68
N LEU A 191 -13.72 -8.84 9.07
CA LEU A 191 -13.32 -8.96 10.47
C LEU A 191 -13.24 -7.58 11.14
N PRO A 192 -14.01 -7.33 12.22
CA PRO A 192 -14.03 -6.06 12.93
C PRO A 192 -12.64 -5.57 13.32
N SER A 193 -12.41 -4.27 13.24
CA SER A 193 -11.13 -3.58 13.45
C SER A 193 -10.07 -3.81 12.36
N LEU A 194 -10.09 -4.92 11.64
CA LEU A 194 -9.18 -5.17 10.53
C LEU A 194 -9.74 -4.63 9.21
N PHE A 195 -10.97 -5.01 8.88
CA PHE A 195 -11.67 -4.56 7.67
C PHE A 195 -12.85 -3.67 8.01
N SER A 196 -13.12 -2.70 7.14
CA SER A 196 -14.33 -1.90 7.21
C SER A 196 -15.58 -2.76 6.96
N PRO A 197 -16.71 -2.50 7.64
CA PRO A 197 -17.97 -3.17 7.37
C PRO A 197 -18.40 -3.05 5.91
N VAL A 198 -19.12 -4.04 5.42
CA VAL A 198 -19.56 -4.15 4.03
C VAL A 198 -21.06 -3.89 3.94
N THR A 199 -21.48 -2.93 3.11
CA THR A 199 -22.90 -2.63 2.91
C THR A 199 -23.46 -3.36 1.68
N ILE A 200 -24.50 -4.17 1.86
CA ILE A 200 -25.25 -4.83 0.79
C ILE A 200 -26.74 -4.50 0.99
N ASN A 201 -27.38 -3.90 -0.01
CA ASN A 201 -28.81 -3.52 0.04
C ASN A 201 -29.19 -2.73 1.31
N ASP A 202 -28.37 -1.73 1.65
CA ASP A 202 -28.51 -0.84 2.81
C ASP A 202 -28.37 -1.52 4.19
N ILE A 203 -28.00 -2.79 4.24
CA ILE A 203 -27.67 -3.51 5.48
C ILE A 203 -26.14 -3.56 5.62
N ILE A 204 -25.66 -3.26 6.82
CA ILE A 204 -24.23 -3.24 7.13
C ILE A 204 -23.81 -4.57 7.76
N TYR A 205 -22.85 -5.24 7.12
CA TYR A 205 -22.38 -6.56 7.52
C TYR A 205 -20.94 -6.50 8.04
N ILE A 206 -20.68 -7.34 9.01
CA ILE A 206 -19.34 -7.71 9.50
C ILE A 206 -19.17 -9.22 9.43
N ASP A 207 -17.96 -9.69 9.75
CA ASP A 207 -17.60 -11.11 9.74
C ASP A 207 -18.63 -11.99 10.45
N GLY A 208 -19.02 -13.07 9.81
CA GLY A 208 -20.00 -14.03 10.34
C GLY A 208 -19.50 -14.75 11.58
N GLY A 209 -18.18 -14.83 11.78
CA GLY A 209 -17.56 -15.47 12.94
C GLY A 209 -17.86 -14.79 14.27
N VAL A 210 -18.45 -13.59 14.26
CA VAL A 210 -18.95 -12.93 15.47
C VAL A 210 -20.18 -13.66 16.04
N VAL A 211 -21.02 -14.22 15.18
CA VAL A 211 -22.30 -14.87 15.57
C VAL A 211 -22.27 -16.37 15.35
N ASN A 212 -21.89 -16.83 14.16
CA ASN A 212 -21.84 -18.25 13.80
C ASN A 212 -20.57 -18.56 13.00
N ASN A 213 -19.54 -19.02 13.69
CA ASN A 213 -18.25 -19.32 13.08
C ASN A 213 -18.14 -20.72 12.48
N TYR A 214 -19.15 -21.58 12.66
CA TYR A 214 -19.18 -22.96 12.18
C TYR A 214 -20.62 -23.38 11.86
N PRO A 215 -21.11 -23.15 10.62
CA PRO A 215 -22.52 -23.26 10.26
C PRO A 215 -22.94 -24.73 9.92
N VAL A 216 -22.84 -25.65 10.88
CA VAL A 216 -23.12 -27.07 10.70
C VAL A 216 -24.60 -27.35 10.49
N ASP A 217 -25.45 -26.60 11.20
CA ASP A 217 -26.91 -26.79 11.13
C ASP A 217 -27.47 -26.33 9.80
N GLU A 218 -26.92 -25.24 9.29
CA GLU A 218 -27.30 -24.64 8.01
C GLU A 218 -26.91 -25.56 6.83
N VAL A 219 -25.70 -26.17 6.86
CA VAL A 219 -25.30 -27.17 5.86
C VAL A 219 -26.19 -28.41 5.96
N ARG A 220 -26.60 -28.83 7.16
CA ARG A 220 -27.50 -29.94 7.32
C ARG A 220 -28.91 -29.61 6.78
N ALA A 221 -29.36 -28.38 6.97
CA ALA A 221 -30.63 -27.88 6.44
C ALA A 221 -30.66 -27.82 4.89
N MET A 222 -29.51 -27.72 4.21
CA MET A 222 -29.41 -27.85 2.74
C MET A 222 -29.76 -29.30 2.28
N GLY A 223 -29.77 -30.27 3.16
CA GLY A 223 -30.07 -31.66 2.85
C GLY A 223 -28.87 -32.61 2.91
N ALA A 224 -27.81 -32.25 3.60
CA ALA A 224 -26.68 -33.13 3.82
C ALA A 224 -27.02 -34.30 4.73
N ASP A 225 -26.81 -35.54 4.27
CA ASP A 225 -26.96 -36.74 5.08
C ASP A 225 -25.74 -36.93 6.01
N ILE A 226 -24.55 -36.53 5.53
CA ILE A 226 -23.30 -36.58 6.26
C ILE A 226 -22.63 -35.20 6.18
N VAL A 227 -22.21 -34.68 7.33
CA VAL A 227 -21.47 -33.42 7.41
C VAL A 227 -20.00 -33.66 7.78
N ILE A 228 -19.10 -33.23 6.90
CA ILE A 228 -17.68 -33.17 7.16
C ILE A 228 -17.37 -31.72 7.56
N GLY A 229 -16.84 -31.53 8.76
CA GLY A 229 -16.53 -30.17 9.22
C GLY A 229 -15.05 -29.99 9.46
N VAL A 230 -14.50 -28.90 8.93
CA VAL A 230 -13.12 -28.48 9.17
C VAL A 230 -13.14 -27.26 10.09
N ASP A 231 -12.69 -27.44 11.31
CA ASP A 231 -12.66 -26.43 12.35
C ASP A 231 -11.23 -26.00 12.66
N VAL A 232 -10.90 -24.74 12.30
CA VAL A 232 -9.57 -24.13 12.54
C VAL A 232 -9.58 -23.18 13.74
N GLN A 233 -10.66 -23.16 14.52
CA GLN A 233 -10.73 -22.39 15.74
C GLN A 233 -9.77 -22.98 16.80
N HIS A 234 -9.44 -22.20 17.77
CA HIS A 234 -8.73 -22.63 18.98
C HIS A 234 -9.60 -22.39 20.20
N ASP A 235 -9.31 -23.05 21.28
CA ASP A 235 -9.89 -22.75 22.58
C ASP A 235 -9.55 -21.32 23.03
N LEU A 236 -10.26 -20.82 24.04
CA LEU A 236 -9.98 -19.51 24.62
C LEU A 236 -8.50 -19.40 25.04
N TRP A 237 -7.89 -18.30 24.69
CA TRP A 237 -6.49 -18.03 25.03
C TRP A 237 -6.32 -17.88 26.54
N ASN A 238 -5.21 -18.35 27.02
CA ASN A 238 -4.79 -18.13 28.40
C ASN A 238 -4.23 -16.69 28.56
N ARG A 239 -3.99 -16.31 29.84
CA ARG A 239 -3.51 -14.97 30.20
C ARG A 239 -2.20 -14.57 29.48
N GLU A 240 -1.34 -15.53 29.15
CA GLU A 240 -0.01 -15.28 28.57
C GLU A 240 -0.11 -14.82 27.09
N LYS A 241 -1.18 -15.19 26.41
CA LYS A 241 -1.46 -14.81 25.00
C LYS A 241 -2.24 -13.50 24.87
N LEU A 242 -2.91 -13.03 25.92
CA LEU A 242 -3.70 -11.79 25.92
C LEU A 242 -2.81 -10.58 26.26
N LYS A 243 -2.01 -10.13 25.29
CA LYS A 243 -0.99 -9.09 25.49
C LYS A 243 -1.40 -7.72 24.97
N SER A 244 -2.36 -7.64 24.07
CA SER A 244 -2.80 -6.40 23.43
C SER A 244 -4.32 -6.19 23.55
N ALA A 245 -4.77 -4.94 23.36
CA ALA A 245 -6.21 -4.63 23.28
C ALA A 245 -6.90 -5.39 22.14
N VAL A 246 -6.17 -5.63 21.05
CA VAL A 246 -6.67 -6.39 19.89
C VAL A 246 -6.89 -7.85 20.28
N ASP A 247 -5.95 -8.49 20.99
CA ASP A 247 -6.09 -9.88 21.48
C ASP A 247 -7.32 -10.02 22.39
N VAL A 248 -7.50 -9.05 23.30
CA VAL A 248 -8.66 -9.02 24.20
C VAL A 248 -9.97 -8.89 23.42
N MET A 249 -10.02 -8.02 22.41
CA MET A 249 -11.22 -7.86 21.56
C MET A 249 -11.54 -9.13 20.77
N LEU A 250 -10.52 -9.76 20.18
CA LEU A 250 -10.67 -11.03 19.46
C LEU A 250 -11.15 -12.15 20.39
N GLN A 251 -10.63 -12.21 21.62
CA GLN A 251 -11.07 -13.15 22.63
C GLN A 251 -12.55 -12.96 22.99
N ILE A 252 -12.96 -11.69 23.22
CA ILE A 252 -14.35 -11.35 23.56
C ILE A 252 -15.30 -11.76 22.42
N ASN A 253 -14.93 -11.46 21.18
CA ASN A 253 -15.71 -11.86 20.00
C ASN A 253 -15.86 -13.38 19.86
N SER A 254 -14.90 -14.15 20.38
CA SER A 254 -14.87 -15.61 20.29
C SER A 254 -15.66 -16.32 21.41
N PHE A 255 -16.04 -15.64 22.49
CA PHE A 255 -16.70 -16.29 23.65
C PHE A 255 -17.96 -17.07 23.28
N ARG A 256 -18.81 -16.47 22.46
CA ARG A 256 -20.07 -17.10 22.03
C ARG A 256 -19.81 -18.33 21.18
N THR A 257 -19.04 -18.17 20.13
CA THR A 257 -18.82 -19.19 19.09
C THR A 257 -18.05 -20.39 19.62
N ILE A 258 -17.07 -20.20 20.52
CA ILE A 258 -16.32 -21.31 21.15
C ILE A 258 -17.24 -22.11 22.09
N ASN A 259 -18.09 -21.46 22.87
CA ASN A 259 -19.02 -22.16 23.74
C ASN A 259 -20.03 -23.01 22.95
N GLU A 260 -20.52 -22.52 21.82
CA GLU A 260 -21.44 -23.25 20.94
C GLU A 260 -20.77 -24.46 20.25
N MET A 261 -19.45 -24.44 20.06
CA MET A 261 -18.72 -25.53 19.39
C MET A 261 -18.85 -26.87 20.07
N VAL A 262 -19.05 -26.93 21.40
CA VAL A 262 -19.24 -28.18 22.14
C VAL A 262 -20.45 -28.98 21.59
N GLU A 263 -21.53 -28.28 21.26
CA GLU A 263 -22.75 -28.92 20.71
C GLU A 263 -22.65 -29.11 19.19
N LYS A 264 -22.07 -28.16 18.48
CA LYS A 264 -21.87 -28.21 17.02
C LYS A 264 -20.97 -29.38 16.60
N LYS A 265 -19.91 -29.65 17.39
CA LYS A 265 -19.04 -30.80 17.20
C LYS A 265 -19.77 -32.15 17.27
N LYS A 266 -20.75 -32.30 18.16
CA LYS A 266 -21.57 -33.54 18.28
C LYS A 266 -22.46 -33.74 17.05
N ARG A 267 -22.80 -32.68 16.34
CA ARG A 267 -23.65 -32.71 15.12
C ARG A 267 -22.84 -32.85 13.83
N THR A 268 -21.51 -32.95 13.92
CA THR A 268 -20.62 -33.16 12.81
C THR A 268 -20.24 -34.63 12.75
N ASP A 269 -20.48 -35.29 11.58
CA ASP A 269 -20.24 -36.74 11.43
C ASP A 269 -18.73 -37.05 11.28
N ILE A 270 -18.00 -36.23 10.54
CA ILE A 270 -16.52 -36.32 10.40
C ILE A 270 -15.94 -34.97 10.76
N TYR A 271 -15.31 -34.88 11.93
CA TYR A 271 -14.76 -33.64 12.46
C TYR A 271 -13.25 -33.62 12.27
N ILE A 272 -12.79 -32.67 11.46
CA ILE A 272 -11.37 -32.43 11.15
C ILE A 272 -10.94 -31.19 11.93
N HIS A 273 -10.00 -31.35 12.86
CA HIS A 273 -9.50 -30.24 13.69
C HIS A 273 -7.97 -30.16 13.61
N PRO A 274 -7.43 -29.30 12.74
CA PRO A 274 -5.99 -29.07 12.66
C PRO A 274 -5.47 -28.40 13.94
N GLN A 275 -4.24 -28.74 14.35
CA GLN A 275 -3.59 -28.03 15.45
C GLN A 275 -3.18 -26.63 15.02
N MET A 276 -3.77 -25.61 15.65
CA MET A 276 -3.61 -24.20 15.28
C MET A 276 -3.07 -23.33 16.40
N ASP A 277 -2.56 -23.93 17.49
CA ASP A 277 -2.14 -23.21 18.71
C ASP A 277 -0.95 -22.26 18.51
N GLU A 278 -0.10 -22.55 17.53
CA GLU A 278 1.08 -21.76 17.19
C GLU A 278 0.77 -20.59 16.24
N PHE A 279 -0.42 -20.58 15.62
CA PHE A 279 -0.78 -19.61 14.60
C PHE A 279 -1.85 -18.62 15.10
N SER A 280 -1.68 -17.37 14.73
CA SER A 280 -2.66 -16.30 14.96
C SER A 280 -3.57 -16.10 13.74
N LEU A 281 -4.57 -15.24 13.87
CA LEU A 281 -5.46 -14.84 12.76
C LEU A 281 -4.71 -14.11 11.62
N VAL A 282 -3.50 -13.61 11.88
CA VAL A 282 -2.70 -12.84 10.91
C VAL A 282 -1.38 -13.54 10.54
N SER A 283 -1.20 -14.81 10.89
CA SER A 283 0.01 -15.61 10.58
C SER A 283 0.06 -16.05 9.11
N PHE A 284 -0.19 -15.16 8.16
CA PHE A 284 -0.18 -15.49 6.73
C PHE A 284 1.21 -15.85 6.19
N ALA A 285 2.27 -15.45 6.87
CA ALA A 285 3.63 -15.84 6.52
C ALA A 285 3.90 -17.36 6.70
N ASP A 286 3.09 -18.03 7.55
CA ASP A 286 3.20 -19.44 7.86
C ASP A 286 2.30 -20.32 6.98
N GLU A 287 1.82 -19.81 5.85
CA GLU A 287 0.85 -20.42 4.94
C GLU A 287 1.11 -21.91 4.69
N ARG A 288 2.34 -22.27 4.31
CA ARG A 288 2.71 -23.67 4.02
C ARG A 288 2.56 -24.60 5.21
N GLN A 289 2.88 -24.12 6.42
CA GLN A 289 2.77 -24.90 7.66
C GLN A 289 1.30 -25.07 8.03
N ILE A 290 0.49 -24.03 7.84
CA ILE A 290 -0.95 -24.04 8.10
C ILE A 290 -1.67 -25.02 7.15
N VAL A 291 -1.40 -24.94 5.84
CA VAL A 291 -1.96 -25.90 4.85
C VAL A 291 -1.55 -27.33 5.21
N LYS A 292 -0.30 -27.55 5.60
CA LYS A 292 0.22 -28.85 6.01
C LYS A 292 -0.46 -29.39 7.27
N ALA A 293 -0.77 -28.54 8.24
CA ALA A 293 -1.52 -28.93 9.43
C ALA A 293 -2.93 -29.43 9.07
N GLY A 294 -3.61 -28.75 8.10
CA GLY A 294 -4.87 -29.20 7.53
C GLY A 294 -4.80 -30.58 6.87
N GLU A 295 -3.79 -30.81 6.03
CA GLU A 295 -3.54 -32.12 5.42
C GLU A 295 -3.34 -33.20 6.47
N THR A 296 -2.53 -32.92 7.50
CA THR A 296 -2.21 -33.89 8.56
C THR A 296 -3.44 -34.29 9.36
N ALA A 297 -4.27 -33.30 9.75
CA ALA A 297 -5.49 -33.59 10.50
C ALA A 297 -6.51 -34.39 9.69
N ALA A 298 -6.69 -34.08 8.42
CA ALA A 298 -7.60 -34.82 7.54
C ALA A 298 -7.07 -36.21 7.21
N ALA A 299 -5.76 -36.38 7.05
CA ALA A 299 -5.13 -37.68 6.74
C ALA A 299 -5.41 -38.73 7.85
N ALA A 300 -5.50 -38.33 9.11
CA ALA A 300 -5.85 -39.21 10.22
C ALA A 300 -7.27 -39.82 10.06
N LEU A 301 -8.13 -39.20 9.26
CA LEU A 301 -9.53 -39.60 9.05
C LEU A 301 -9.80 -40.25 7.68
N ILE A 302 -8.76 -40.55 6.89
CA ILE A 302 -8.88 -41.19 5.57
C ILE A 302 -9.79 -42.45 5.58
N PRO A 303 -9.69 -43.36 6.57
CA PRO A 303 -10.59 -44.54 6.58
C PRO A 303 -12.07 -44.17 6.69
N ALA A 304 -12.43 -43.14 7.47
CA ALA A 304 -13.77 -42.63 7.59
C ALA A 304 -14.26 -41.94 6.32
N LEU A 305 -13.40 -41.14 5.70
CA LEU A 305 -13.67 -40.46 4.44
C LEU A 305 -13.90 -41.48 3.31
N GLN A 306 -13.01 -42.46 3.14
CA GLN A 306 -13.15 -43.51 2.12
C GLN A 306 -14.42 -44.37 2.33
N LYS A 307 -14.74 -44.68 3.58
CA LYS A 307 -16.00 -45.41 3.90
C LYS A 307 -17.22 -44.57 3.48
N THR A 308 -17.18 -43.27 3.62
CA THR A 308 -18.26 -42.37 3.19
C THR A 308 -18.32 -42.30 1.65
N ALA A 309 -17.16 -42.18 0.98
CA ALA A 309 -17.07 -42.15 -0.48
C ALA A 309 -17.67 -43.41 -1.12
N LEU A 310 -17.47 -44.60 -0.52
CA LEU A 310 -18.02 -45.88 -1.00
C LEU A 310 -19.56 -45.93 -0.92
N ARG A 311 -20.20 -45.09 -0.10
CA ARG A 311 -21.63 -45.01 0.04
C ARG A 311 -22.29 -44.01 -0.92
N GLN A 312 -21.51 -43.21 -1.65
CA GLN A 312 -22.00 -42.27 -2.64
C GLN A 312 -22.10 -42.94 -4.02
N LYS A 313 -23.15 -42.64 -4.76
CA LYS A 313 -23.22 -42.98 -6.19
C LYS A 313 -22.19 -42.17 -6.96
N LYS A 314 -21.42 -42.83 -7.80
CA LYS A 314 -20.43 -42.13 -8.65
C LYS A 314 -21.15 -41.29 -9.69
N THR A 315 -21.17 -39.99 -9.49
CA THR A 315 -21.64 -39.00 -10.48
C THR A 315 -20.42 -38.28 -11.00
N ILE A 316 -20.22 -38.30 -12.32
CA ILE A 316 -19.17 -37.52 -12.96
C ILE A 316 -19.67 -36.07 -12.96
N ARG A 317 -19.09 -35.24 -12.13
CA ARG A 317 -19.28 -33.77 -12.29
C ARG A 317 -18.45 -33.30 -13.48
N GLU A 318 -19.06 -32.51 -14.35
CA GLU A 318 -18.30 -31.82 -15.40
C GLU A 318 -17.25 -30.94 -14.72
N LYS A 319 -15.99 -31.16 -15.11
CA LYS A 319 -14.90 -30.28 -14.69
C LYS A 319 -15.09 -28.96 -15.42
N ILE A 320 -15.33 -27.90 -14.67
CA ILE A 320 -15.29 -26.55 -15.23
C ILE A 320 -13.84 -26.26 -15.58
N GLU A 321 -13.59 -26.00 -16.85
CA GLU A 321 -12.29 -25.56 -17.33
C GLU A 321 -12.13 -24.08 -16.98
N LEU A 322 -11.40 -23.81 -15.88
CA LEU A 322 -11.12 -22.44 -15.44
C LEU A 322 -10.10 -21.81 -16.40
N LYS A 323 -10.59 -21.08 -17.39
CA LYS A 323 -9.72 -20.32 -18.29
C LYS A 323 -9.42 -18.96 -17.66
N PRO A 324 -8.12 -18.60 -17.50
CA PRO A 324 -7.79 -17.27 -17.02
C PRO A 324 -8.27 -16.23 -18.04
N VAL A 325 -9.17 -15.36 -17.62
CA VAL A 325 -9.63 -14.24 -18.45
C VAL A 325 -8.48 -13.24 -18.55
N LYS A 326 -7.86 -13.15 -19.73
CA LYS A 326 -6.72 -12.25 -19.99
C LYS A 326 -7.19 -10.87 -20.39
N SER A 327 -8.24 -10.79 -21.20
CA SER A 327 -8.85 -9.55 -21.67
C SER A 327 -10.37 -9.74 -21.85
N PHE A 328 -11.08 -8.66 -21.85
CA PHE A 328 -12.52 -8.61 -22.08
C PHE A 328 -12.89 -7.33 -22.84
N TYR A 329 -13.91 -7.41 -23.67
CA TYR A 329 -14.43 -6.26 -24.40
C TYR A 329 -15.47 -5.53 -23.55
N ILE A 330 -15.18 -4.28 -23.16
CA ILE A 330 -16.13 -3.43 -22.42
C ILE A 330 -16.88 -2.55 -23.43
N LYS A 331 -18.19 -2.74 -23.53
CA LYS A 331 -19.10 -1.98 -24.37
C LYS A 331 -19.41 -0.62 -23.76
N ASP A 332 -19.76 -0.61 -22.48
CA ASP A 332 -20.10 0.60 -21.74
C ASP A 332 -19.73 0.48 -20.25
N VAL A 333 -19.76 1.64 -19.57
CA VAL A 333 -19.50 1.74 -18.12
C VAL A 333 -20.63 2.50 -17.46
N GLY A 334 -21.35 1.88 -16.55
CA GLY A 334 -22.28 2.51 -15.61
C GLY A 334 -21.53 3.00 -14.38
N ILE A 335 -21.84 4.18 -13.88
CA ILE A 335 -21.26 4.72 -12.63
C ILE A 335 -22.40 5.29 -11.80
N GLU A 336 -22.50 4.79 -10.56
CA GLU A 336 -23.45 5.23 -9.54
C GLU A 336 -22.73 5.70 -8.28
N GLY A 337 -23.37 6.57 -7.49
CA GLY A 337 -22.84 7.04 -6.21
C GLY A 337 -21.84 8.20 -6.31
N ASN A 338 -21.50 8.66 -7.50
CA ASN A 338 -20.62 9.80 -7.73
C ASN A 338 -21.38 11.13 -7.59
N LYS A 339 -21.49 11.65 -6.37
CA LYS A 339 -22.23 12.89 -6.05
C LYS A 339 -21.42 14.17 -6.33
N ASN A 340 -20.16 14.18 -5.89
CA ASN A 340 -19.26 15.33 -5.98
C ASN A 340 -18.29 15.22 -7.16
N TYR A 341 -17.89 14.00 -7.51
CA TYR A 341 -16.95 13.75 -8.60
C TYR A 341 -17.69 13.40 -9.89
N THR A 342 -17.35 14.09 -10.97
CA THR A 342 -18.01 13.88 -12.26
C THR A 342 -17.66 12.52 -12.86
N ARG A 343 -18.55 11.99 -13.73
CA ARG A 343 -18.25 10.79 -14.54
C ARG A 343 -16.91 10.91 -15.27
N ALA A 344 -16.63 12.09 -15.85
CA ALA A 344 -15.39 12.34 -16.57
C ALA A 344 -14.16 12.21 -15.67
N TYR A 345 -14.24 12.67 -14.40
CA TYR A 345 -13.17 12.49 -13.40
C TYR A 345 -12.92 11.01 -13.12
N VAL A 346 -14.00 10.24 -12.84
CA VAL A 346 -13.91 8.81 -12.53
C VAL A 346 -13.32 8.03 -13.71
N MET A 347 -13.88 8.20 -14.91
CA MET A 347 -13.39 7.54 -16.14
C MET A 347 -11.93 7.88 -16.42
N GLY A 348 -11.58 9.13 -16.16
CA GLY A 348 -10.24 9.61 -16.31
C GLY A 348 -9.24 8.95 -15.36
N LYS A 349 -9.59 8.77 -14.10
CA LYS A 349 -8.74 8.07 -13.11
C LYS A 349 -8.67 6.57 -13.43
N LEU A 350 -9.79 5.96 -13.83
CA LEU A 350 -9.84 4.56 -14.29
C LEU A 350 -9.05 4.33 -15.60
N LYS A 351 -8.81 5.38 -16.39
CA LYS A 351 -8.20 5.31 -17.74
C LYS A 351 -8.98 4.39 -18.71
N LEU A 352 -10.26 4.19 -18.46
CA LEU A 352 -11.12 3.40 -19.30
C LEU A 352 -11.63 4.25 -20.48
N ARG A 353 -11.45 3.72 -21.69
CA ARG A 353 -12.09 4.23 -22.91
C ARG A 353 -13.03 3.14 -23.39
N THR A 354 -14.28 3.47 -23.61
CA THR A 354 -15.29 2.51 -24.06
C THR A 354 -15.97 3.00 -25.34
N PRO A 355 -16.27 2.10 -26.29
CA PRO A 355 -16.02 0.65 -26.25
C PRO A 355 -14.53 0.32 -26.50
N ALA A 356 -13.98 -0.69 -25.81
CA ALA A 356 -12.61 -1.18 -26.03
C ALA A 356 -12.38 -2.56 -25.41
N GLU A 357 -11.42 -3.30 -25.99
CA GLU A 357 -10.84 -4.47 -25.34
C GLU A 357 -9.82 -4.01 -24.29
N ILE A 358 -9.91 -4.55 -23.08
CA ILE A 358 -9.09 -4.19 -21.92
C ILE A 358 -8.58 -5.47 -21.26
N SER A 359 -7.29 -5.50 -20.93
CA SER A 359 -6.76 -6.58 -20.13
C SER A 359 -7.20 -6.42 -18.65
N TYR A 360 -7.31 -7.54 -17.93
CA TYR A 360 -7.60 -7.49 -16.49
C TYR A 360 -6.56 -6.67 -15.72
N ARG A 361 -5.31 -6.69 -16.17
CA ARG A 361 -4.25 -5.87 -15.57
C ARG A 361 -4.52 -4.38 -15.71
N GLU A 362 -4.86 -3.91 -16.92
CA GLU A 362 -5.19 -2.50 -17.15
C GLU A 362 -6.42 -2.07 -16.35
N PHE A 363 -7.42 -2.93 -16.27
CA PHE A 363 -8.60 -2.70 -15.44
C PHE A 363 -8.22 -2.52 -13.96
N ASN A 364 -7.44 -3.45 -13.40
CA ASN A 364 -6.99 -3.40 -12.01
C ASN A 364 -6.10 -2.17 -11.73
N GLU A 365 -5.22 -1.81 -12.66
CA GLU A 365 -4.46 -0.56 -12.59
C GLU A 365 -5.40 0.66 -12.55
N GLY A 366 -6.48 0.65 -13.32
CA GLY A 366 -7.51 1.68 -13.28
C GLY A 366 -8.20 1.79 -11.92
N VAL A 367 -8.62 0.68 -11.35
CA VAL A 367 -9.23 0.63 -10.00
C VAL A 367 -8.26 1.13 -8.94
N ASN A 368 -7.00 0.67 -8.97
CA ASN A 368 -5.95 1.15 -8.07
C ASN A 368 -5.72 2.66 -8.19
N ASN A 369 -5.79 3.18 -9.40
CA ASN A 369 -5.68 4.62 -9.67
C ASN A 369 -6.81 5.44 -9.04
N LEU A 370 -8.03 4.91 -9.09
CA LEU A 370 -9.17 5.56 -8.47
C LEU A 370 -9.07 5.48 -6.95
N SER A 371 -8.68 4.32 -6.41
CA SER A 371 -8.44 4.09 -4.98
C SER A 371 -7.35 5.01 -4.42
N ALA A 372 -6.25 5.22 -5.17
CA ALA A 372 -5.11 6.07 -4.78
C ALA A 372 -5.52 7.51 -4.46
N THR A 373 -6.61 8.02 -5.06
CA THR A 373 -7.08 9.39 -4.80
C THR A 373 -7.54 9.61 -3.36
N GLY A 374 -7.89 8.53 -2.65
CA GLY A 374 -8.50 8.59 -1.31
C GLY A 374 -9.83 9.38 -1.27
N ASN A 375 -10.51 9.49 -2.41
CA ASN A 375 -11.78 10.19 -2.54
C ASN A 375 -12.98 9.26 -2.37
N PHE A 376 -12.73 7.95 -2.36
CA PHE A 376 -13.75 6.92 -2.26
C PHE A 376 -13.42 5.96 -1.12
N ASP A 377 -14.43 5.68 -0.31
CA ASP A 377 -14.35 4.69 0.78
C ASP A 377 -14.70 3.29 0.29
N GLY A 378 -15.40 3.17 -0.85
CA GLY A 378 -15.68 1.91 -1.52
C GLY A 378 -15.74 2.09 -3.04
N ILE A 379 -15.17 1.13 -3.75
CA ILE A 379 -15.20 1.03 -5.22
C ILE A 379 -15.70 -0.36 -5.57
N ASP A 380 -17.02 -0.52 -5.54
CA ASP A 380 -17.65 -1.76 -5.95
C ASP A 380 -17.84 -1.78 -7.46
N TYR A 381 -17.65 -2.92 -8.07
CA TYR A 381 -17.89 -3.09 -9.49
C TYR A 381 -18.34 -4.51 -9.81
N LYS A 382 -19.12 -4.65 -10.87
CA LYS A 382 -19.49 -5.96 -11.40
C LYS A 382 -19.43 -5.94 -12.93
N PHE A 383 -19.05 -7.08 -13.49
CA PHE A 383 -19.12 -7.34 -14.91
C PHE A 383 -20.48 -7.94 -15.20
N VAL A 384 -21.22 -7.37 -16.14
CA VAL A 384 -22.53 -7.85 -16.59
C VAL A 384 -22.39 -8.21 -18.07
N GLU A 385 -22.72 -9.44 -18.42
CA GLU A 385 -22.68 -9.92 -19.79
C GLU A 385 -23.73 -9.19 -20.65
N ASP A 386 -23.36 -8.84 -21.87
CA ASP A 386 -24.33 -8.27 -22.81
C ASP A 386 -25.31 -9.38 -23.23
N PRO A 387 -26.64 -9.16 -23.13
CA PRO A 387 -27.63 -10.18 -23.48
C PRO A 387 -27.55 -10.66 -24.94
N ASP A 388 -27.02 -9.82 -25.82
CA ASP A 388 -26.94 -10.10 -27.25
C ASP A 388 -25.60 -10.69 -27.69
N ASN A 389 -24.54 -10.56 -26.84
CA ASN A 389 -23.19 -11.04 -27.15
C ASN A 389 -22.40 -11.37 -25.87
N SER A 390 -22.20 -12.66 -25.62
CA SER A 390 -21.50 -13.16 -24.43
C SER A 390 -20.03 -12.77 -24.32
N ASP A 391 -19.41 -12.26 -25.40
CA ASP A 391 -18.04 -11.78 -25.40
C ASP A 391 -17.92 -10.29 -25.03
N GLU A 392 -19.06 -9.59 -24.91
CA GLU A 392 -19.13 -8.16 -24.56
C GLU A 392 -19.66 -7.98 -23.13
N PHE A 393 -19.06 -7.03 -22.41
CA PHE A 393 -19.42 -6.75 -21.03
C PHE A 393 -19.80 -5.28 -20.83
N SER A 394 -20.82 -5.05 -20.03
CA SER A 394 -21.08 -3.76 -19.38
C SER A 394 -20.47 -3.80 -17.97
N LEU A 395 -19.74 -2.75 -17.61
CA LEU A 395 -19.07 -2.63 -16.32
C LEU A 395 -19.84 -1.63 -15.45
N HIS A 396 -20.39 -2.09 -14.34
CA HIS A 396 -21.16 -1.25 -13.43
C HIS A 396 -20.36 -0.97 -12.17
N PHE A 397 -20.06 0.32 -11.91
CA PHE A 397 -19.45 0.80 -10.68
C PHE A 397 -20.49 1.36 -9.73
N LYS A 398 -20.42 0.98 -8.47
CA LYS A 398 -21.09 1.64 -7.35
C LYS A 398 -20.02 2.23 -6.45
N LEU A 399 -19.92 3.56 -6.44
CA LEU A 399 -18.90 4.30 -5.72
C LEU A 399 -19.48 4.82 -4.38
N ILE A 400 -18.71 4.69 -3.33
CA ILE A 400 -19.01 5.29 -2.04
C ILE A 400 -17.98 6.41 -1.82
N GLU A 401 -18.42 7.67 -2.02
CA GLU A 401 -17.53 8.81 -1.81
C GLU A 401 -17.20 8.99 -0.34
N SER A 402 -15.94 9.35 -0.05
CA SER A 402 -15.52 9.68 1.30
C SER A 402 -16.24 10.93 1.82
N GLU A 403 -16.87 10.82 2.97
CA GLU A 403 -17.57 11.91 3.62
C GLU A 403 -16.59 12.91 4.22
N SER A 404 -15.45 12.43 4.71
CA SER A 404 -14.44 13.28 5.33
C SER A 404 -13.78 14.21 4.30
N ARG A 405 -13.81 15.51 4.62
CA ARG A 405 -13.18 16.56 3.81
C ARG A 405 -11.88 17.06 4.41
N MET A 406 -11.67 16.86 5.69
CA MET A 406 -10.46 17.25 6.39
C MET A 406 -9.69 16.03 6.87
N LEU A 407 -8.38 16.11 6.79
CA LEU A 407 -7.46 15.09 7.27
C LEU A 407 -6.46 15.75 8.21
N LEU A 408 -6.28 15.15 9.38
CA LEU A 408 -5.16 15.42 10.28
C LEU A 408 -4.09 14.38 10.03
N ARG A 409 -2.87 14.83 9.76
CA ARG A 409 -1.76 13.94 9.43
C ARG A 409 -0.58 14.23 10.34
N LEU A 410 0.09 13.20 10.77
CA LEU A 410 1.20 13.31 11.72
C LEU A 410 2.44 12.64 11.15
N GLY A 411 3.59 13.24 11.41
CA GLY A 411 4.90 12.70 11.10
C GLY A 411 5.93 13.08 12.14
N VAL A 412 7.01 12.35 12.17
CA VAL A 412 8.17 12.64 12.99
C VAL A 412 9.43 12.41 12.17
N HIS A 413 10.47 13.20 12.40
CA HIS A 413 11.77 12.93 11.85
C HIS A 413 12.92 13.37 12.74
N TYR A 414 14.08 12.78 12.44
CA TYR A 414 15.40 13.23 12.90
C TYR A 414 16.38 13.10 11.75
N ASP A 415 17.17 14.15 11.49
CA ASP A 415 18.29 14.16 10.55
C ASP A 415 19.40 15.12 10.97
N ASP A 416 20.53 15.11 10.26
CA ASP A 416 21.70 15.89 10.61
C ASP A 416 21.55 17.41 10.44
N LEU A 417 20.67 17.85 9.54
CA LEU A 417 20.49 19.28 9.24
C LEU A 417 19.38 19.90 10.09
N TYR A 418 18.19 19.28 10.11
CA TYR A 418 16.99 19.84 10.75
C TYR A 418 16.78 19.37 12.18
N ARG A 419 17.56 18.37 12.64
CA ARG A 419 17.45 17.75 13.96
C ARG A 419 16.08 17.11 14.19
N THR A 420 15.58 17.15 15.42
CA THR A 420 14.31 16.54 15.79
C THR A 420 13.14 17.44 15.37
N ALA A 421 12.12 16.86 14.74
CA ALA A 421 10.89 17.56 14.46
C ALA A 421 9.65 16.64 14.46
N ALA A 422 8.52 17.21 14.87
CA ALA A 422 7.18 16.67 14.70
C ALA A 422 6.45 17.48 13.62
N LEU A 423 5.84 16.78 12.69
CA LEU A 423 5.01 17.35 11.64
C LEU A 423 3.54 17.16 11.99
N VAL A 424 2.80 18.24 11.99
CA VAL A 424 1.34 18.26 12.07
C VAL A 424 0.82 18.87 10.78
N ASN A 425 0.04 18.11 10.05
CA ASN A 425 -0.57 18.56 8.81
C ASN A 425 -2.08 18.59 8.92
N VAL A 426 -2.68 19.64 8.38
CA VAL A 426 -4.12 19.72 8.14
C VAL A 426 -4.34 19.87 6.64
N THR A 427 -4.98 18.88 6.05
CA THR A 427 -5.36 18.89 4.63
C THR A 427 -6.87 18.98 4.51
N ARG A 428 -7.35 19.92 3.70
CA ARG A 428 -8.78 20.06 3.36
C ARG A 428 -8.98 19.87 1.86
N LYS A 429 -9.85 18.94 1.50
CA LYS A 429 -10.30 18.71 0.12
C LYS A 429 -11.57 19.50 -0.15
N ARG A 430 -11.76 19.95 -1.38
CA ARG A 430 -12.97 20.65 -1.83
C ARG A 430 -13.28 21.90 -1.00
N MET A 431 -12.28 22.77 -0.88
CA MET A 431 -12.42 24.02 -0.12
C MET A 431 -13.15 25.10 -0.94
N PHE A 432 -12.76 25.32 -2.19
CA PHE A 432 -13.31 26.32 -3.09
C PHE A 432 -13.91 25.70 -4.36
N THR A 433 -13.35 24.58 -4.82
CA THR A 433 -13.82 23.85 -6.00
C THR A 433 -13.95 22.35 -5.67
N ASN A 434 -14.61 21.58 -6.56
CA ASN A 434 -14.77 20.13 -6.33
C ASN A 434 -13.47 19.33 -6.41
N ASN A 435 -12.40 19.91 -6.95
CA ASN A 435 -11.15 19.19 -7.25
C ASN A 435 -9.93 19.88 -6.62
N ASP A 436 -10.10 20.75 -5.64
CA ASP A 436 -8.99 21.39 -4.98
C ASP A 436 -8.58 20.67 -3.69
N VAL A 437 -7.32 20.88 -3.34
CA VAL A 437 -6.72 20.43 -2.09
C VAL A 437 -5.94 21.59 -1.50
N THR A 438 -6.20 21.87 -0.25
CA THR A 438 -5.46 22.83 0.57
C THR A 438 -4.75 22.07 1.68
N SER A 439 -3.45 22.23 1.81
CA SER A 439 -2.62 21.53 2.79
C SER A 439 -1.73 22.51 3.53
N LEU A 440 -1.67 22.38 4.84
CA LEU A 440 -0.78 23.15 5.71
C LEU A 440 0.03 22.21 6.59
N ASP A 441 1.33 22.19 6.41
CA ASP A 441 2.28 21.55 7.29
C ASP A 441 2.79 22.54 8.32
N LEU A 442 2.77 22.18 9.57
CA LEU A 442 3.46 22.82 10.68
C LEU A 442 4.49 21.87 11.23
N ILE A 443 5.76 22.24 11.16
CA ILE A 443 6.88 21.40 11.57
C ILE A 443 7.52 22.09 12.77
N VAL A 444 7.40 21.45 13.92
CA VAL A 444 7.81 21.98 15.23
C VAL A 444 8.86 21.07 15.84
N GLY A 445 9.92 21.65 16.32
CA GLY A 445 11.05 20.93 16.93
C GLY A 445 12.20 21.88 17.13
N ASP A 446 13.43 21.41 16.88
CA ASP A 446 14.64 22.22 17.00
C ASP A 446 14.61 23.41 16.01
N ASN A 447 13.99 23.20 14.85
CA ASN A 447 13.87 24.19 13.79
C ASN A 447 12.41 24.35 13.36
N LEU A 448 11.88 25.57 13.42
CA LEU A 448 10.52 25.86 13.00
C LEU A 448 10.42 25.96 11.48
N ARG A 449 9.47 25.22 10.90
CA ARG A 449 9.21 25.25 9.46
C ARG A 449 7.71 25.19 9.20
N TYR A 450 7.27 25.74 8.09
CA TYR A 450 5.93 25.45 7.57
C TYR A 450 5.95 25.29 6.06
N ASN A 451 4.93 24.59 5.53
CA ASN A 451 4.66 24.52 4.11
C ASN A 451 3.14 24.56 3.89
N PHE A 452 2.70 25.57 3.17
CA PHE A 452 1.32 25.71 2.71
C PHE A 452 1.26 25.37 1.21
N GLU A 453 0.28 24.58 0.82
CA GLU A 453 0.03 24.25 -0.57
C GLU A 453 -1.47 24.35 -0.89
N TYR A 454 -1.80 25.02 -1.96
CA TYR A 454 -3.09 25.02 -2.61
C TYR A 454 -2.96 24.51 -4.02
N TYR A 455 -3.73 23.47 -4.39
CA TYR A 455 -3.60 22.78 -5.65
C TYR A 455 -4.98 22.40 -6.21
N ILE A 456 -5.20 22.68 -7.51
CA ILE A 456 -6.42 22.29 -8.23
C ILE A 456 -6.06 21.15 -9.17
N ASP A 457 -6.52 19.92 -8.86
CA ASP A 457 -6.36 18.74 -9.70
C ASP A 457 -7.45 18.68 -10.77
N LYS A 458 -7.09 19.00 -12.01
CA LYS A 458 -7.97 18.85 -13.16
C LYS A 458 -7.85 17.49 -13.86
N GLY A 459 -7.10 16.55 -13.29
CA GLY A 459 -6.93 15.19 -13.81
C GLY A 459 -5.99 15.10 -14.99
N PHE A 460 -6.48 15.27 -16.23
CA PHE A 460 -5.71 15.05 -17.46
C PHE A 460 -5.11 16.31 -18.08
N TYR A 461 -5.46 17.48 -17.56
CA TYR A 461 -5.08 18.76 -18.10
C TYR A 461 -4.10 19.47 -17.19
N TRP A 462 -3.79 20.72 -17.57
CA TRP A 462 -2.97 21.59 -16.75
C TRP A 462 -3.66 21.84 -15.41
N SER A 463 -2.92 21.60 -14.32
CA SER A 463 -3.30 21.92 -12.95
C SER A 463 -2.61 23.20 -12.51
N VAL A 464 -3.21 23.93 -11.61
CA VAL A 464 -2.68 25.21 -11.09
C VAL A 464 -2.43 25.03 -9.60
N GLY A 465 -1.32 25.58 -9.11
CA GLY A 465 -0.98 25.52 -7.68
C GLY A 465 -0.29 26.78 -7.19
N LEU A 466 -0.39 26.94 -5.89
CA LEU A 466 0.32 27.95 -5.10
C LEU A 466 0.99 27.25 -3.92
N THR A 467 2.25 27.56 -3.65
CA THR A 467 2.96 27.12 -2.44
C THR A 467 3.57 28.31 -1.70
N SER A 468 3.60 28.22 -0.37
CA SER A 468 4.31 29.14 0.51
C SER A 468 5.02 28.33 1.58
N ALA A 469 6.33 28.45 1.67
CA ALA A 469 7.12 27.69 2.61
C ALA A 469 8.08 28.59 3.37
N PHE A 470 8.27 28.29 4.64
CA PHE A 470 9.32 28.88 5.47
C PHE A 470 10.15 27.77 6.09
N THR A 471 11.45 27.88 5.94
CA THR A 471 12.42 26.96 6.53
C THR A 471 13.48 27.76 7.27
N SER A 472 13.76 27.40 8.51
CA SER A 472 14.83 27.96 9.31
C SER A 472 15.65 26.83 9.91
N PHE A 473 16.98 26.99 9.97
CA PHE A 473 17.88 26.10 10.71
C PHE A 473 19.11 26.84 11.18
N ASN A 474 19.76 26.29 12.23
CA ASN A 474 21.05 26.74 12.73
C ASN A 474 22.06 25.60 12.55
N LYS A 475 23.26 25.93 12.03
CA LYS A 475 24.35 24.98 11.88
C LYS A 475 25.69 25.69 12.11
N ASN A 476 26.58 25.05 12.88
CA ASN A 476 27.96 25.49 12.95
C ASN A 476 28.67 25.16 11.65
N VAL A 477 29.31 26.13 11.06
CA VAL A 477 30.06 26.01 9.83
C VAL A 477 31.47 26.61 9.98
N ALA A 478 32.43 26.12 9.23
CA ALA A 478 33.77 26.69 9.22
C ALA A 478 33.72 28.16 8.72
N ILE A 479 34.56 29.00 9.25
CA ILE A 479 34.51 30.46 8.93
C ILE A 479 34.82 30.75 7.46
N ASP A 480 35.70 29.98 6.84
CA ASP A 480 36.06 30.04 5.43
C ASP A 480 34.90 29.70 4.47
N PHE A 481 33.89 28.95 4.98
CA PHE A 481 32.70 28.58 4.24
C PHE A 481 31.92 29.78 3.69
N ILE A 482 31.83 30.90 4.44
CA ILE A 482 31.06 32.06 4.03
C ILE A 482 31.95 33.15 3.39
N LEU A 483 33.16 33.33 3.92
CA LEU A 483 34.01 34.45 3.59
C LEU A 483 34.97 34.16 2.40
N GLY A 484 35.16 32.89 2.04
CA GLY A 484 36.17 32.47 1.07
C GLY A 484 37.59 32.81 1.57
N ASP A 485 38.57 32.50 0.77
CA ASP A 485 40.00 32.74 1.09
C ASP A 485 40.40 34.22 1.22
N GLU A 486 39.53 35.16 0.86
CA GLU A 486 39.88 36.57 0.72
C GLU A 486 39.76 37.41 2.01
N MET A 487 39.12 36.92 3.10
CA MET A 487 39.05 37.67 4.34
C MET A 487 39.68 36.92 5.52
N LEU A 488 40.94 37.00 5.63
CA LEU A 488 41.65 36.78 6.90
C LEU A 488 41.22 37.91 7.87
N PHE A 489 40.21 37.65 8.72
CA PHE A 489 40.03 38.46 9.92
C PHE A 489 41.27 38.27 10.78
N GLY A 490 42.09 39.32 10.88
CA GLY A 490 43.39 39.26 11.53
C GLY A 490 43.31 38.58 12.89
N ASP A 491 44.26 37.70 13.21
CA ASP A 491 44.59 37.04 14.48
C ASP A 491 43.45 36.50 15.37
N THR A 492 42.22 36.40 14.87
CA THR A 492 41.13 35.78 15.63
C THR A 492 41.10 34.27 15.38
N MET A 493 41.40 33.47 16.41
CA MET A 493 41.31 31.98 16.41
C MET A 493 39.87 31.49 16.39
N ILE A 494 38.98 32.03 15.55
CA ILE A 494 37.62 31.53 15.38
C ILE A 494 37.66 30.55 14.22
N ASN A 495 37.47 29.26 14.50
CA ASN A 495 37.47 28.20 13.50
C ASN A 495 36.05 27.94 12.93
N GLU A 496 35.01 28.17 13.76
CA GLU A 496 33.62 27.92 13.40
C GLU A 496 32.71 29.08 13.82
N ILE A 497 31.66 29.27 13.07
CA ILE A 497 30.59 30.24 13.37
C ILE A 497 29.23 29.54 13.38
N ASP A 498 28.32 30.03 14.23
CA ASP A 498 26.92 29.62 14.22
C ASP A 498 26.21 30.36 13.08
N LEU A 499 25.82 29.60 12.04
CA LEU A 499 25.11 30.12 10.88
C LEU A 499 23.62 29.87 11.04
N LYS A 500 22.83 30.93 11.10
CA LYS A 500 21.38 30.90 10.98
C LYS A 500 20.98 31.13 9.54
N TYR A 501 20.19 30.22 9.02
CA TYR A 501 19.68 30.21 7.65
C TYR A 501 18.16 30.26 7.66
N ASP A 502 17.58 31.32 7.07
CA ASP A 502 16.14 31.50 6.92
C ASP A 502 15.79 31.59 5.42
N ASP A 503 14.85 30.78 4.97
CA ASP A 503 14.31 30.76 3.60
C ASP A 503 12.80 30.88 3.63
N PHE A 504 12.27 31.92 2.98
CA PHE A 504 10.84 32.10 2.77
C PHE A 504 10.55 32.12 1.27
N THR A 505 9.95 31.05 0.78
CA THR A 505 9.71 30.83 -0.65
C THR A 505 8.23 30.75 -0.97
N ASN A 506 7.77 31.58 -1.92
CA ASN A 506 6.42 31.59 -2.47
C ASN A 506 6.47 31.25 -3.96
N ARG A 507 5.63 30.32 -4.41
CA ARG A 507 5.55 29.90 -5.80
C ARG A 507 4.14 29.88 -6.32
N VAL A 508 3.95 30.32 -7.53
CA VAL A 508 2.72 30.11 -8.32
C VAL A 508 3.11 29.32 -9.56
N PHE A 509 2.38 28.27 -9.87
CA PHE A 509 2.76 27.40 -10.95
C PHE A 509 1.58 26.80 -11.71
N VAL A 510 1.87 26.41 -12.94
CA VAL A 510 1.04 25.55 -13.76
C VAL A 510 1.82 24.26 -14.00
N GLN A 511 1.14 23.13 -13.86
CA GLN A 511 1.77 21.84 -14.08
C GLN A 511 0.90 20.90 -14.88
N THR A 512 1.53 19.95 -15.56
CA THR A 512 0.88 18.81 -16.15
C THR A 512 1.56 17.52 -15.72
N VAL A 513 0.77 16.47 -15.52
CA VAL A 513 1.26 15.14 -15.19
C VAL A 513 0.87 14.19 -16.32
N PHE A 514 1.87 13.62 -16.98
CA PHE A 514 1.69 12.67 -18.06
C PHE A 514 2.05 11.26 -17.60
N ARG A 515 1.17 10.28 -17.88
CA ARG A 515 1.34 8.87 -17.49
C ARG A 515 1.70 8.66 -16.00
N ARG A 516 1.39 9.62 -15.10
CA ARG A 516 1.69 9.65 -13.66
C ARG A 516 3.16 9.59 -13.27
N SER A 517 4.02 9.29 -14.19
CA SER A 517 5.47 9.18 -13.95
C SER A 517 6.23 10.39 -14.44
N PHE A 518 5.60 11.24 -15.23
CA PHE A 518 6.22 12.43 -15.82
C PHE A 518 5.46 13.68 -15.39
N LEU A 519 6.17 14.64 -14.82
CA LEU A 519 5.66 15.95 -14.41
C LEU A 519 6.45 17.04 -15.10
N LEU A 520 5.75 18.00 -15.67
CA LEU A 520 6.31 19.29 -16.09
C LEU A 520 5.61 20.40 -15.31
N ARG A 521 6.38 21.23 -14.63
CA ARG A 521 5.91 22.39 -13.87
C ARG A 521 6.63 23.62 -14.34
N LEU A 522 5.90 24.71 -14.55
CA LEU A 522 6.43 26.02 -14.88
C LEU A 522 5.79 27.05 -13.97
N GLY A 523 6.58 28.01 -13.49
CA GLY A 523 6.05 28.98 -12.52
C GLY A 523 6.93 30.20 -12.32
N ALA A 524 6.45 31.04 -11.39
CA ALA A 524 7.18 32.17 -10.84
C ALA A 524 7.41 31.94 -9.35
N GLU A 525 8.57 32.36 -8.88
CA GLU A 525 9.01 32.24 -7.50
C GLU A 525 9.40 33.61 -6.94
N HIS A 526 8.96 33.87 -5.73
CA HIS A 526 9.53 34.88 -4.84
C HIS A 526 10.22 34.15 -3.69
N LYS A 527 11.48 34.44 -3.46
CA LYS A 527 12.31 33.85 -2.43
C LYS A 527 12.97 34.96 -1.61
N TRP A 528 12.70 34.98 -0.31
CA TRP A 528 13.47 35.78 0.62
C TRP A 528 14.45 34.87 1.36
N LEU A 529 15.73 35.24 1.25
CA LEU A 529 16.82 34.50 1.85
C LEU A 529 17.55 35.40 2.85
N ARG A 530 17.75 34.89 4.06
CA ARG A 530 18.56 35.56 5.08
C ARG A 530 19.53 34.55 5.70
N THR A 531 20.81 34.95 5.71
CA THR A 531 21.88 34.25 6.42
C THR A 531 22.59 35.20 7.36
N LEU A 532 22.77 34.80 8.62
CA LEU A 532 23.44 35.60 9.63
C LEU A 532 24.18 34.71 10.64
N SER A 533 25.15 35.33 11.32
CA SER A 533 25.80 34.73 12.49
C SER A 533 25.68 35.69 13.69
N GLU A 534 25.35 35.16 14.85
CA GLU A 534 25.35 35.89 16.13
C GLU A 534 26.70 35.74 16.86
N THR A 535 27.62 34.96 16.32
CA THR A 535 28.90 34.68 16.95
C THR A 535 29.96 35.79 16.67
N ILE A 536 29.82 36.52 15.56
CA ILE A 536 30.80 37.48 15.14
C ILE A 536 30.19 38.82 14.70
N GLY A 537 30.89 39.91 14.97
CA GLY A 537 30.58 41.25 14.46
C GLY A 537 29.42 41.96 15.14
N VAL A 538 29.09 43.12 14.59
CA VAL A 538 27.95 43.93 14.98
C VAL A 538 27.27 44.45 13.71
N ASP A 539 25.98 44.37 13.61
CA ASP A 539 25.21 44.83 12.44
C ASP A 539 24.99 46.36 12.42
N GLU A 540 24.32 46.86 11.38
CA GLU A 540 23.97 48.25 11.20
C GLU A 540 23.10 48.84 12.32
N ASP A 541 22.36 48.01 13.03
CA ASP A 541 21.51 48.35 14.17
C ASP A 541 22.24 48.22 15.52
N ASN A 542 23.55 48.02 15.53
CA ASN A 542 24.38 47.77 16.72
C ASN A 542 24.02 46.50 17.49
N LEU A 543 23.38 45.51 16.87
CA LEU A 543 23.14 44.22 17.47
C LEU A 543 24.37 43.30 17.24
N PRO A 544 24.72 42.44 18.21
CA PRO A 544 25.89 41.52 18.09
C PRO A 544 25.57 40.40 17.09
N ARG A 545 25.63 40.72 15.81
CA ARG A 545 25.43 39.78 14.70
C ARG A 545 26.03 40.30 13.39
N THR A 546 26.43 39.41 12.53
CA THR A 546 26.82 39.71 11.15
C THR A 546 25.79 39.15 10.20
N VAL A 547 25.20 39.98 9.35
CA VAL A 547 24.28 39.57 8.31
C VAL A 547 25.04 39.37 7.02
N PHE A 548 25.10 38.15 6.50
CA PHE A 548 25.77 37.81 5.24
C PHE A 548 24.84 38.00 4.05
N GLU A 549 23.56 37.63 4.20
CA GLU A 549 22.52 37.78 3.18
C GLU A 549 21.22 38.26 3.79
N ASN A 550 20.51 39.11 3.07
CA ASN A 550 19.14 39.54 3.38
C ASN A 550 18.51 40.13 2.13
N THR A 551 18.08 39.26 1.21
CA THR A 551 17.62 39.68 -0.12
C THR A 551 16.37 38.88 -0.54
N SER A 552 15.48 39.58 -1.20
CA SER A 552 14.31 39.00 -1.90
C SER A 552 14.66 38.82 -3.37
N TYR A 553 14.62 37.58 -3.84
CA TYR A 553 14.84 37.18 -5.22
C TYR A 553 13.54 36.88 -5.92
N PHE A 554 13.45 37.22 -7.20
CA PHE A 554 12.33 36.89 -8.05
C PHE A 554 12.84 36.14 -9.27
N SER A 555 12.29 34.94 -9.49
CA SER A 555 12.68 34.06 -10.58
C SER A 555 11.49 33.48 -11.32
N SER A 556 11.68 33.15 -12.59
CA SER A 556 10.87 32.15 -13.26
C SER A 556 11.57 30.79 -13.14
N TYR A 557 10.78 29.71 -13.02
CA TYR A 557 11.35 28.39 -12.83
C TYR A 557 10.62 27.33 -13.62
N GLY A 558 11.33 26.23 -13.90
CA GLY A 558 10.77 25.03 -14.51
C GLY A 558 11.30 23.77 -13.83
N VAL A 559 10.41 22.80 -13.61
CA VAL A 559 10.76 21.49 -13.07
C VAL A 559 10.26 20.42 -14.02
N LEU A 560 11.15 19.49 -14.36
CA LEU A 560 10.87 18.29 -15.12
C LEU A 560 11.18 17.09 -14.22
N LYS A 561 10.20 16.21 -14.00
CA LYS A 561 10.38 15.04 -13.14
C LYS A 561 9.85 13.79 -13.81
N TYR A 562 10.64 12.73 -13.79
CA TYR A 562 10.24 11.39 -14.21
C TYR A 562 10.57 10.40 -13.09
N ASP A 563 9.58 9.67 -12.60
CA ASP A 563 9.76 8.80 -11.44
C ASP A 563 8.96 7.51 -11.61
N THR A 564 9.67 6.41 -11.73
CA THR A 564 9.12 5.05 -11.83
C THR A 564 9.64 4.13 -10.75
N PHE A 565 10.31 4.64 -9.72
CA PHE A 565 10.75 3.84 -8.59
C PHE A 565 9.56 3.14 -7.92
N ASP A 566 9.75 1.89 -7.54
CA ASP A 566 8.77 1.11 -6.80
C ASP A 566 8.72 1.48 -5.30
N ASN A 567 9.86 1.86 -4.73
CA ASN A 567 10.01 2.39 -3.37
C ASN A 567 10.90 3.65 -3.43
N LYS A 568 10.60 4.67 -2.63
CA LYS A 568 11.37 5.92 -2.61
C LYS A 568 12.69 5.78 -1.86
N HIS A 569 12.69 5.05 -0.76
CA HIS A 569 13.81 4.98 0.17
C HIS A 569 14.73 3.79 -0.11
N PHE A 570 14.16 2.67 -0.53
CA PHE A 570 14.86 1.42 -0.86
C PHE A 570 14.38 0.91 -2.22
N PRO A 571 14.70 1.62 -3.32
CA PRO A 571 14.18 1.25 -4.64
C PRO A 571 14.83 -0.02 -5.17
N ASN A 572 13.98 -0.97 -5.59
CA ASN A 572 14.41 -2.21 -6.20
C ASN A 572 14.47 -2.12 -7.73
N LYS A 573 13.66 -1.24 -8.31
CA LYS A 573 13.61 -1.06 -9.77
C LYS A 573 13.06 0.30 -10.15
N GLY A 574 13.40 0.75 -11.33
CA GLY A 574 12.85 1.94 -11.95
C GLY A 574 13.88 2.98 -12.29
N ILE A 575 13.40 4.12 -12.73
CA ILE A 575 14.21 5.27 -13.16
C ILE A 575 13.65 6.50 -12.45
N TYR A 576 14.54 7.32 -11.94
CA TYR A 576 14.23 8.65 -11.42
C TYR A 576 15.04 9.68 -12.20
N PHE A 577 14.37 10.73 -12.63
CA PHE A 577 14.98 11.93 -13.20
C PHE A 577 14.28 13.15 -12.62
N GLU A 578 15.05 14.14 -12.20
CA GLU A 578 14.57 15.47 -11.83
C GLU A 578 15.50 16.52 -12.42
N GLY A 579 14.93 17.42 -13.20
CA GLY A 579 15.60 18.60 -13.71
C GLY A 579 14.93 19.84 -13.17
N ASP A 580 15.71 20.79 -12.67
CA ASP A 580 15.25 22.03 -12.05
C ASP A 580 16.04 23.19 -12.64
N PHE A 581 15.32 24.21 -13.10
CA PHE A 581 15.92 25.41 -13.70
C PHE A 581 15.26 26.65 -13.14
N HIS A 582 16.06 27.56 -12.61
CA HIS A 582 15.64 28.88 -12.11
C HIS A 582 16.35 29.98 -12.87
N TRP A 583 15.57 30.93 -13.39
CA TRP A 583 16.09 32.16 -13.98
C TRP A 583 15.76 33.32 -13.04
N TYR A 584 16.75 33.77 -12.28
CA TYR A 584 16.68 34.92 -11.39
C TYR A 584 16.71 36.21 -12.20
N LEU A 585 15.64 36.98 -12.15
CA LEU A 585 15.39 38.15 -13.01
C LEU A 585 15.73 39.45 -12.31
N PHE A 586 15.46 39.54 -11.02
CA PHE A 586 15.78 40.70 -10.20
C PHE A 586 15.80 40.34 -8.71
N ALA A 587 16.52 41.18 -7.96
CA ALA A 587 16.61 41.08 -6.51
C ALA A 587 16.37 42.44 -5.86
N ASN A 588 15.95 42.40 -4.59
CA ASN A 588 15.76 43.57 -3.74
C ASN A 588 16.25 43.28 -2.33
N GLY A 589 17.15 44.10 -1.82
CA GLY A 589 17.71 43.92 -0.47
C GLY A 589 19.18 44.31 -0.43
N ARG A 590 20.00 43.49 0.25
CA ARG A 590 21.43 43.76 0.46
C ARG A 590 22.24 43.70 -0.81
N ASN A 591 21.86 42.82 -1.73
CA ASN A 591 22.52 42.72 -3.04
C ASN A 591 22.06 43.86 -3.96
N LYS A 592 22.77 44.99 -3.94
CA LYS A 592 22.44 46.20 -4.70
C LYS A 592 22.92 46.18 -6.17
N GLU A 593 23.89 45.32 -6.47
CA GLU A 593 24.48 45.17 -7.82
C GLU A 593 24.07 43.79 -8.35
N PHE A 594 22.78 43.61 -8.57
CA PHE A 594 22.21 42.34 -9.04
C PHE A 594 22.20 42.31 -10.58
N ASP A 595 22.91 41.34 -11.16
CA ASP A 595 22.78 40.98 -12.55
C ASP A 595 21.97 39.65 -12.69
N PRO A 596 21.12 39.53 -13.70
CA PRO A 596 20.34 38.30 -13.92
C PRO A 596 21.23 37.08 -14.17
N PHE A 597 20.95 35.98 -13.50
CA PHE A 597 21.64 34.72 -13.65
C PHE A 597 20.66 33.52 -13.58
N SER A 598 21.14 32.36 -13.95
CA SER A 598 20.37 31.12 -13.90
C SER A 598 21.06 30.05 -13.07
N ILE A 599 20.26 29.19 -12.45
CA ILE A 599 20.75 27.97 -11.81
C ILE A 599 20.04 26.78 -12.48
N ALA A 600 20.82 25.82 -12.96
CA ALA A 600 20.36 24.58 -13.51
C ALA A 600 20.84 23.41 -12.66
N LYS A 601 19.96 22.48 -12.35
CA LYS A 601 20.27 21.22 -11.63
C LYS A 601 19.62 20.06 -12.35
N ALA A 602 20.28 18.91 -12.34
CA ALA A 602 19.68 17.66 -12.81
C ALA A 602 20.21 16.47 -12.01
N GLN A 603 19.32 15.53 -11.75
CA GLN A 603 19.61 14.24 -11.12
C GLN A 603 19.02 13.13 -11.96
N LEU A 604 19.78 12.05 -12.18
CA LEU A 604 19.35 10.84 -12.84
C LEU A 604 19.74 9.64 -11.99
N ALA A 605 18.81 8.73 -11.73
CA ALA A 605 19.09 7.51 -10.97
C ALA A 605 18.39 6.31 -11.61
N PHE A 606 19.07 5.15 -11.54
CA PHE A 606 18.58 3.86 -12.01
C PHE A 606 18.64 2.87 -10.86
N ALA A 607 17.52 2.19 -10.59
CA ALA A 607 17.46 1.08 -9.65
C ALA A 607 17.16 -0.22 -10.40
N PHE A 608 17.86 -1.29 -10.04
CA PHE A 608 17.62 -2.63 -10.57
C PHE A 608 18.04 -3.69 -9.56
N SER A 609 17.32 -4.82 -9.57
CA SER A 609 17.58 -5.95 -8.67
C SER A 609 18.23 -7.10 -9.43
N PHE A 610 19.29 -7.67 -8.86
CA PHE A 610 19.89 -8.91 -9.35
C PHE A 610 19.16 -10.15 -8.82
N THR A 611 18.64 -10.05 -7.61
CA THR A 611 17.83 -11.09 -6.95
C THR A 611 16.64 -10.43 -6.26
N SER A 612 15.75 -11.23 -5.70
CA SER A 612 14.62 -10.69 -4.91
C SER A 612 15.05 -9.83 -3.72
N ASN A 613 16.28 -10.03 -3.21
CA ASN A 613 16.77 -9.46 -1.96
C ASN A 613 17.98 -8.53 -2.15
N PHE A 614 18.48 -8.38 -3.37
CA PHE A 614 19.67 -7.56 -3.63
C PHE A 614 19.40 -6.60 -4.77
N SER A 615 19.46 -5.31 -4.46
CA SER A 615 19.27 -4.21 -5.41
C SER A 615 20.49 -3.29 -5.48
N VAL A 616 20.58 -2.58 -6.60
CA VAL A 616 21.63 -1.61 -6.89
C VAL A 616 20.99 -0.34 -7.39
N VAL A 617 21.41 0.79 -6.84
CA VAL A 617 21.07 2.12 -7.34
C VAL A 617 22.34 2.82 -7.81
N ILE A 618 22.30 3.33 -9.03
CA ILE A 618 23.35 4.16 -9.59
C ILE A 618 22.72 5.51 -9.88
N SER A 619 23.33 6.59 -9.39
CA SER A 619 22.86 7.94 -9.66
C SER A 619 24.00 8.87 -10.07
N ALA A 620 23.64 9.88 -10.86
CA ALA A 620 24.48 11.02 -11.18
C ALA A 620 23.66 12.29 -11.04
N GLU A 621 24.24 13.32 -10.43
CA GLU A 621 23.61 14.63 -10.30
C GLU A 621 24.65 15.72 -10.50
N GLY A 622 24.16 16.89 -10.92
CA GLY A 622 25.03 18.06 -11.07
C GLY A 622 24.20 19.33 -11.11
N GLY A 623 24.87 20.40 -10.81
CA GLY A 623 24.29 21.73 -10.85
C GLY A 623 25.35 22.79 -11.17
N PHE A 624 24.91 23.86 -11.83
CA PHE A 624 25.79 24.97 -12.21
C PHE A 624 25.02 26.27 -12.35
N LYS A 625 25.71 27.37 -12.08
CA LYS A 625 25.24 28.71 -12.37
C LYS A 625 25.61 29.13 -13.79
N ILE A 626 24.73 29.88 -14.44
CA ILE A 626 24.90 30.42 -15.79
C ILE A 626 24.69 31.93 -15.72
N GLY A 627 25.63 32.70 -16.24
CA GLY A 627 25.62 34.16 -16.25
C GLY A 627 26.52 34.77 -15.18
N ASP A 628 26.16 35.95 -14.68
CA ASP A 628 26.89 36.55 -13.56
C ASP A 628 26.75 35.69 -12.30
N ARG A 629 27.83 35.63 -11.51
CA ARG A 629 27.95 34.68 -10.40
C ARG A 629 27.00 35.01 -9.25
N GLY A 630 26.33 36.14 -9.31
CA GLY A 630 25.31 36.55 -8.37
C GLY A 630 25.81 36.52 -6.93
N THR A 631 24.99 36.04 -6.02
CA THR A 631 25.34 35.93 -4.62
C THR A 631 25.90 34.55 -4.28
N ASN A 632 26.92 34.53 -3.43
CA ASN A 632 27.49 33.28 -2.87
C ASN A 632 26.48 32.48 -2.05
N SER A 633 25.44 33.12 -1.50
CA SER A 633 24.39 32.48 -0.73
C SER A 633 23.51 31.52 -1.54
N LEU A 634 23.58 31.55 -2.86
CA LEU A 634 22.93 30.64 -3.80
C LEU A 634 23.92 29.69 -4.50
N ASP A 635 25.17 29.56 -4.02
CA ASP A 635 26.09 28.50 -4.43
C ASP A 635 25.58 27.12 -4.00
N PHE A 636 26.22 26.10 -4.53
CA PHE A 636 25.98 24.74 -4.10
C PHE A 636 26.77 24.45 -2.82
N PHE A 637 26.09 23.86 -1.84
CA PHE A 637 26.66 23.46 -0.57
C PHE A 637 26.53 21.96 -0.44
N VAL A 638 27.64 21.25 -0.25
CA VAL A 638 27.66 19.80 -0.29
C VAL A 638 28.16 19.26 1.06
N GLY A 639 27.54 18.19 1.54
CA GLY A 639 27.85 17.49 2.79
C GLY A 639 26.61 17.06 3.58
N GLY A 640 26.82 16.23 4.61
CA GLY A 640 25.78 15.64 5.44
C GLY A 640 24.95 14.57 4.76
N TYR A 641 24.03 13.98 5.51
CA TYR A 641 23.14 12.93 5.00
C TYR A 641 21.75 12.96 5.64
N GLY A 642 20.77 12.39 4.94
CA GLY A 642 19.46 12.03 5.50
C GLY A 642 18.42 13.13 5.49
N PHE A 643 18.77 14.37 5.22
CA PHE A 643 17.83 15.48 5.14
C PHE A 643 17.19 15.61 3.74
N LYS A 644 16.07 16.30 3.69
CA LYS A 644 15.45 16.70 2.42
C LYS A 644 16.25 17.87 1.85
N PRO A 645 16.78 17.78 0.62
CA PRO A 645 17.52 18.89 0.00
C PRO A 645 16.69 20.18 -0.01
N LEU A 646 17.33 21.30 0.37
CA LEU A 646 16.78 22.64 0.34
C LEU A 646 17.65 23.52 -0.56
N ASN A 647 17.04 24.20 -1.51
CA ASN A 647 17.77 25.05 -2.46
C ASN A 647 18.91 24.28 -3.15
N ASN A 648 20.15 24.69 -2.88
CA ASN A 648 21.37 24.11 -3.45
C ASN A 648 22.18 23.31 -2.41
N ILE A 649 21.55 22.86 -1.31
CA ILE A 649 22.21 22.03 -0.30
C ILE A 649 22.07 20.55 -0.71
N VAL A 650 23.19 19.87 -0.91
CA VAL A 650 23.29 18.54 -1.51
C VAL A 650 23.93 17.56 -0.53
N PRO A 651 23.29 16.42 -0.22
CA PRO A 651 23.87 15.41 0.67
C PRO A 651 25.13 14.75 0.08
N PHE A 652 26.13 14.47 0.95
CA PHE A 652 27.37 13.79 0.60
C PHE A 652 27.98 13.08 1.81
N TYR A 653 28.38 11.81 1.66
CA TYR A 653 28.92 11.00 2.76
C TYR A 653 30.33 11.45 3.18
N GLY A 654 30.64 11.30 4.48
CA GLY A 654 31.98 11.55 5.03
C GLY A 654 32.35 13.02 5.14
N TYR A 655 31.38 13.91 4.97
CA TYR A 655 31.54 15.36 5.10
C TYR A 655 30.35 15.93 5.89
N GLU A 656 30.59 16.81 6.83
CA GLU A 656 29.55 17.52 7.54
C GLU A 656 28.64 18.33 6.59
N ALA A 657 27.40 18.51 6.98
CA ALA A 657 26.48 19.36 6.20
C ALA A 657 27.05 20.76 6.02
N LEU A 658 27.01 21.28 4.79
CA LEU A 658 27.52 22.59 4.41
C LEU A 658 29.07 22.74 4.46
N SER A 659 29.84 21.69 4.33
CA SER A 659 31.31 21.75 4.43
C SER A 659 32.04 21.99 3.13
N LEU A 660 31.42 21.77 1.99
CA LEU A 660 31.99 22.03 0.67
C LEU A 660 31.10 23.02 -0.09
N ARG A 661 31.73 23.93 -0.86
CA ARG A 661 31.02 24.98 -1.59
C ARG A 661 31.60 25.19 -2.99
N GLY A 662 30.75 25.59 -3.93
CA GLY A 662 31.12 26.01 -5.27
C GLY A 662 29.92 26.51 -6.09
N ASP A 663 30.18 27.25 -7.18
CA ASP A 663 29.14 27.65 -8.12
C ASP A 663 28.72 26.50 -9.05
N THR A 664 29.47 25.39 -9.03
CA THR A 664 29.27 24.21 -9.85
C THR A 664 29.62 22.96 -9.05
N TYR A 665 28.83 21.90 -9.22
CA TYR A 665 29.17 20.56 -8.71
C TYR A 665 28.73 19.47 -9.70
N ILE A 666 29.46 18.35 -9.66
CA ILE A 666 29.08 17.10 -10.32
C ILE A 666 29.32 15.97 -9.32
N LYS A 667 28.33 15.12 -9.10
CA LYS A 667 28.35 14.00 -8.14
C LYS A 667 27.83 12.73 -8.79
N SER A 668 28.43 11.61 -8.44
CA SER A 668 27.91 10.28 -8.75
C SER A 668 27.84 9.43 -7.48
N GLU A 669 26.85 8.55 -7.39
CA GLU A 669 26.62 7.71 -6.21
C GLU A 669 26.25 6.30 -6.63
N LEU A 670 26.78 5.31 -5.89
CA LEU A 670 26.43 3.90 -5.98
C LEU A 670 25.92 3.43 -4.63
N ILE A 671 24.74 2.78 -4.62
CA ILE A 671 24.15 2.16 -3.44
C ILE A 671 23.93 0.68 -3.74
N LEU A 672 24.45 -0.17 -2.86
CA LEU A 672 24.20 -1.61 -2.82
C LEU A 672 23.30 -1.89 -1.61
N ASP A 673 22.12 -2.44 -1.86
CA ASP A 673 21.14 -2.73 -0.83
C ASP A 673 20.83 -4.23 -0.79
N CYS A 674 20.91 -4.81 0.40
CA CYS A 674 20.59 -6.20 0.65
C CYS A 674 19.51 -6.32 1.73
N GLU A 675 18.30 -6.69 1.33
CA GLU A 675 17.20 -7.01 2.26
C GLU A 675 17.45 -8.39 2.90
N ILE A 676 18.07 -8.40 4.08
CA ILE A 676 18.43 -9.63 4.80
C ILE A 676 17.23 -10.37 5.39
N ILE A 677 16.24 -9.61 5.84
CA ILE A 677 14.92 -10.04 6.32
C ILE A 677 13.94 -8.97 5.82
N LYS A 678 12.69 -9.34 5.57
CA LYS A 678 11.66 -8.39 5.10
C LYS A 678 11.70 -7.07 5.87
N LYS A 679 11.85 -5.94 5.15
CA LYS A 679 11.96 -4.57 5.69
C LYS A 679 13.25 -4.27 6.48
N ASN A 680 14.27 -5.11 6.39
CA ASN A 680 15.57 -4.92 7.05
C ASN A 680 16.71 -4.97 6.03
N HIS A 681 17.47 -3.91 5.94
CA HIS A 681 18.44 -3.67 4.88
C HIS A 681 19.86 -3.50 5.43
N ILE A 682 20.83 -4.11 4.77
CA ILE A 682 22.24 -3.77 4.88
C ILE A 682 22.61 -2.97 3.65
N ILE A 683 23.14 -1.76 3.86
CA ILE A 683 23.39 -0.80 2.79
C ILE A 683 24.89 -0.51 2.76
N ILE A 684 25.47 -0.62 1.57
CA ILE A 684 26.84 -0.14 1.30
C ILE A 684 26.70 0.93 0.22
N SER A 685 27.25 2.10 0.46
CA SER A 685 27.15 3.23 -0.47
C SER A 685 28.48 3.94 -0.62
N GLY A 686 28.68 4.54 -1.78
CA GLY A 686 29.82 5.39 -2.06
C GLY A 686 29.43 6.48 -3.03
N ASN A 687 29.94 7.68 -2.81
CA ASN A 687 29.78 8.81 -3.70
C ASN A 687 31.12 9.47 -4.01
N ILE A 688 31.18 10.10 -5.16
CA ILE A 688 32.31 10.85 -5.66
C ILE A 688 31.80 12.18 -6.21
N ALA A 689 32.56 13.25 -6.05
CA ALA A 689 32.18 14.56 -6.53
C ALA A 689 33.38 15.44 -6.87
N ASN A 690 33.12 16.39 -7.77
CA ASN A 690 33.92 17.59 -7.96
C ASN A 690 32.99 18.78 -7.66
N ILE A 691 33.46 19.71 -6.85
CA ILE A 691 32.77 20.94 -6.50
C ILE A 691 33.78 22.09 -6.46
N GLY A 692 33.42 23.22 -7.03
CA GLY A 692 34.26 24.40 -7.08
C GLY A 692 33.67 25.46 -7.99
N ASP A 693 34.41 26.55 -8.18
CA ASP A 693 33.99 27.61 -9.04
C ASP A 693 34.51 27.38 -10.48
N GLN A 694 33.65 27.63 -11.47
CA GLN A 694 33.98 27.52 -12.90
C GLN A 694 34.47 26.14 -13.38
N LEU A 695 34.10 25.05 -12.71
CA LEU A 695 34.59 23.70 -13.05
C LEU A 695 34.36 23.32 -14.53
N ILE A 696 33.24 23.73 -15.12
CA ILE A 696 32.90 23.42 -16.52
C ILE A 696 33.75 24.27 -17.48
N GLU A 697 33.97 25.53 -17.17
CA GLU A 697 34.73 26.47 -18.02
C GLU A 697 36.20 26.12 -18.03
N THR A 698 36.78 25.75 -16.88
CA THR A 698 38.18 25.34 -16.75
C THR A 698 38.43 23.90 -17.23
N GLY A 699 37.39 23.07 -17.31
CA GLY A 699 37.50 21.65 -17.63
C GLY A 699 38.05 20.80 -16.49
N GLU A 700 38.17 21.34 -15.30
CA GLU A 700 38.73 20.63 -14.13
C GLU A 700 37.88 19.44 -13.68
N TRP A 701 36.56 19.46 -13.94
CA TRP A 701 35.68 18.35 -13.64
C TRP A 701 36.04 17.01 -14.34
N ILE A 702 36.88 17.05 -15.40
CA ILE A 702 37.34 15.88 -16.15
C ILE A 702 38.72 15.39 -15.63
N ASN A 703 39.48 16.24 -14.95
CA ASN A 703 40.89 15.98 -14.62
C ASN A 703 41.13 15.00 -13.47
N GLY A 704 40.13 14.77 -12.64
CA GLY A 704 40.20 13.87 -11.48
C GLY A 704 38.95 13.94 -10.61
N ILE A 705 38.92 13.14 -9.55
CA ILE A 705 37.89 13.18 -8.52
C ILE A 705 38.51 13.89 -7.32
N ASP A 706 37.89 14.99 -6.88
CA ASP A 706 38.42 15.79 -5.78
C ASP A 706 37.92 15.27 -4.41
N TYR A 707 36.71 14.76 -4.38
CA TYR A 707 36.07 14.34 -3.13
C TYR A 707 35.43 12.98 -3.28
N SER A 708 35.64 12.12 -2.28
CA SER A 708 34.97 10.83 -2.17
C SER A 708 34.42 10.57 -0.77
N GLY A 709 33.36 9.80 -0.68
CA GLY A 709 32.76 9.40 0.58
C GLY A 709 32.17 8.00 0.49
N PHE A 710 32.37 7.22 1.54
CA PHE A 710 31.87 5.85 1.62
C PHE A 710 31.06 5.68 2.88
N ALA A 711 30.02 4.84 2.82
CA ALA A 711 29.22 4.54 4.00
C ALA A 711 28.78 3.08 4.02
N VAL A 712 28.69 2.54 5.22
CA VAL A 712 28.03 1.27 5.51
C VAL A 712 26.97 1.49 6.57
N GLY A 713 25.81 0.86 6.41
CA GLY A 713 24.72 1.11 7.32
C GLY A 713 23.68 0.03 7.36
N TYR A 714 22.74 0.25 8.26
CA TYR A 714 21.54 -0.55 8.44
C TYR A 714 20.30 0.31 8.22
N GLY A 715 19.35 -0.20 7.47
CA GLY A 715 18.06 0.42 7.19
C GLY A 715 16.90 -0.45 7.67
N LEU A 716 15.88 0.17 8.23
CA LEU A 716 14.65 -0.47 8.66
C LEU A 716 13.44 0.30 8.14
N GLU A 717 12.55 -0.38 7.41
CA GLU A 717 11.27 0.20 6.99
C GLU A 717 10.24 0.09 8.12
N THR A 718 9.75 1.23 8.59
CA THR A 718 8.74 1.31 9.65
C THR A 718 7.52 2.12 9.21
N PHE A 719 6.43 2.04 9.98
CA PHE A 719 5.26 2.87 9.76
C PHE A 719 5.51 4.37 10.01
N LEU A 720 6.56 4.70 10.77
CA LEU A 720 7.00 6.09 10.99
C LEU A 720 7.85 6.62 9.83
N GLY A 721 8.18 5.79 8.85
CA GLY A 721 9.14 6.01 7.79
C GLY A 721 10.42 5.20 8.00
N PRO A 722 11.44 5.38 7.13
CA PRO A 722 12.70 4.67 7.25
C PRO A 722 13.47 5.08 8.50
N ILE A 723 14.15 4.12 9.11
CA ILE A 723 15.17 4.36 10.15
C ILE A 723 16.48 3.90 9.56
N GLU A 724 17.47 4.79 9.46
CA GLU A 724 18.77 4.46 8.93
C GLU A 724 19.87 4.85 9.94
N LEU A 725 20.83 3.96 10.11
CA LEU A 725 22.08 4.21 10.84
C LEU A 725 23.21 3.91 9.89
N LYS A 726 24.03 4.91 9.57
CA LYS A 726 25.18 4.78 8.66
C LYS A 726 26.45 5.30 9.32
N TYR A 727 27.52 4.56 9.16
CA TYR A 727 28.88 5.02 9.40
C TYR A 727 29.51 5.40 8.07
N ALA A 728 29.90 6.66 7.94
CA ALA A 728 30.46 7.22 6.74
C ALA A 728 31.88 7.73 6.98
N PHE A 729 32.73 7.65 5.97
CA PHE A 729 34.11 8.15 6.02
C PHE A 729 34.56 8.73 4.68
N SER A 730 35.46 9.69 4.73
CA SER A 730 36.16 10.27 3.57
C SER A 730 37.66 10.01 3.67
N PRO A 731 38.27 9.36 2.65
CA PRO A 731 39.71 9.13 2.63
C PRO A 731 40.54 10.43 2.55
N GLU A 732 40.01 11.48 1.87
CA GLU A 732 40.72 12.74 1.63
C GLU A 732 40.86 13.57 2.91
N ARG A 733 39.81 13.58 3.76
CA ARG A 733 39.84 14.33 5.03
C ARG A 733 40.28 13.51 6.22
N ASN A 734 40.31 12.19 6.10
CA ASN A 734 40.50 11.26 7.23
C ASN A 734 39.49 11.54 8.36
N THR A 735 38.24 11.87 7.98
CA THR A 735 37.12 12.11 8.89
C THR A 735 36.12 10.97 8.79
N ASP A 736 35.50 10.66 9.91
CA ASP A 736 34.44 9.67 10.02
C ASP A 736 33.24 10.27 10.75
N GLU A 737 32.03 9.89 10.30
CA GLU A 737 30.77 10.42 10.82
C GLU A 737 29.73 9.34 10.96
N TRP A 738 28.89 9.46 11.99
CA TRP A 738 27.69 8.69 12.16
C TRP A 738 26.48 9.48 11.75
N HIS A 739 25.75 8.98 10.77
CA HIS A 739 24.47 9.55 10.35
C HIS A 739 23.32 8.70 10.87
N VAL A 740 22.42 9.34 11.59
CA VAL A 740 21.17 8.73 12.07
C VAL A 740 20.01 9.46 11.44
N THR A 741 19.13 8.71 10.79
CA THR A 741 17.86 9.28 10.28
C THR A 741 16.70 8.45 10.78
N VAL A 742 15.63 9.12 11.17
CA VAL A 742 14.39 8.51 11.66
C VAL A 742 13.21 9.19 10.99
N GLY A 743 12.33 8.40 10.40
CA GLY A 743 11.09 8.90 9.84
C GLY A 743 11.20 9.42 8.40
N PHE A 744 10.11 9.97 7.92
CA PHE A 744 10.05 10.54 6.58
C PHE A 744 10.79 11.88 6.49
N ARG A 745 11.42 12.13 5.36
CA ARG A 745 12.15 13.38 5.10
C ARG A 745 11.17 14.46 4.61
N PHE A 746 10.91 15.51 5.43
CA PHE A 746 9.99 16.61 5.12
C PHE A 746 10.53 18.01 5.42
#